data_36c919d4847c2ff71257ad3949ad7d72
#
_entry.id   36c919d4847c2ff71257ad3949ad7d72
#
_cell.length_a   1.000
_cell.length_b   1.000
_cell.length_c   1.000
_cell.angle_alpha   90.00
_cell.angle_beta   90.00
_cell.angle_gamma   90.00
#
_symmetry.space_group_name_H-M   'P 1'
#
loop_
_entity.id
_entity.type
_entity.pdbx_description
1 polymer ?
#
loop_
_entity_poly.entity_id
_entity_poly.type
_entity_poly.pdbx_seq_one_letter_code
_entity_poly.pdbx_strand_id
1 'polypeptide(L)'
;MKTIQLLRLISIINSLLIIPACSAQNPSESLLEDVLEDLSVNNDINNSVNTLNWENELEELSNRMQEPVNLNVATREQLEQFPFLSDIQIEHLLAYIYIHGQMKTIYELQLVEEMDKQTIQYLLPFVCIKAINNESAFRWKSLLKNAAKYGKNELLTRFDIPFYKRKGYEHTYLGPSVYNSVKYSFRYSDRLYAGVVAEKDAGEPFGALHNRYGYDYYSFYLLLKDCGRLKALAVGNYRLSFGQGLVISTDYLMGKTVYASSFNNRNSGIKKHSSADEYNYFRGVAATVSLTKDWDISGFYSHRSLDGVITDGTITSIYKTGLHRSQKEADKKNLFTMQLTGGNVSYQHNRIRLGITGIYYLFNRPYEPELTGYSKYNLHGNNFYNLGIDYAYRWHRFSFQGETAIGKQGWASLNRLQYSPVQNTQIMLIHRFYSYNYWAMFAHSFGEGSTTQNEQGYYIGLETSPFAYWKFFASFDLFSFPWKKYRVNKPSRGTDALFQTTFTPYSNLSMYLRYRYKQKERDWTGSKGTLTLPIFHHQLRYRLNYSLGDVLSSRTTLDYNHFHSQDRAANKGYQVTQMISSQLPWARLFADVQGSYFFTDDYDSRVYASESGLLYTFYTPSFQGRGFRCSIRLRYELNRHFLLITKFGETIYLDRNEIGSGNDLIYGNKKADVQMQLRIKF
;
A
#
# COMPACT_ATOMS: atom_id res chain seq x y z
N MET A 1 24.95 -11.78 29.45
CA MET A 1 24.24 -11.51 30.72
C MET A 1 23.12 -10.43 30.57
N LYS A 2 23.33 -9.33 29.89
CA LYS A 2 22.27 -8.26 29.72
C LYS A 2 21.03 -8.71 28.92
N THR A 3 21.19 -9.56 27.93
CA THR A 3 20.08 -10.08 27.10
C THR A 3 19.12 -10.99 27.85
N ILE A 4 19.64 -11.78 28.80
CA ILE A 4 18.83 -12.68 29.66
C ILE A 4 18.02 -11.86 30.68
N GLN A 5 18.56 -10.74 31.13
CA GLN A 5 17.82 -9.82 32.02
C GLN A 5 16.67 -9.12 31.30
N LEU A 6 16.84 -8.79 30.02
CA LEU A 6 15.77 -8.19 29.19
C LEU A 6 14.63 -9.20 28.94
N LEU A 7 14.96 -10.46 28.63
CA LEU A 7 13.97 -11.55 28.49
C LEU A 7 13.22 -11.83 29.79
N ARG A 8 13.89 -11.73 30.96
CA ARG A 8 13.25 -11.84 32.28
C ARG A 8 12.34 -10.64 32.58
N LEU A 9 12.72 -9.44 32.17
CA LEU A 9 11.88 -8.25 32.33
C LEU A 9 10.59 -8.34 31.47
N ILE A 10 10.70 -8.82 30.26
CA ILE A 10 9.56 -9.08 29.36
C ILE A 10 8.64 -10.17 29.93
N SER A 11 9.21 -11.24 30.51
CA SER A 11 8.47 -12.31 31.18
C SER A 11 7.75 -11.81 32.44
N ILE A 12 8.35 -10.91 33.21
CA ILE A 12 7.76 -10.33 34.43
C ILE A 12 6.64 -9.35 34.08
N ILE A 13 6.77 -8.55 33.01
CA ILE A 13 5.71 -7.65 32.53
C ILE A 13 4.49 -8.46 32.06
N ASN A 14 4.69 -9.58 31.38
CA ASN A 14 3.60 -10.46 30.97
C ASN A 14 2.91 -11.18 32.15
N SER A 15 3.59 -11.37 33.29
CA SER A 15 3.02 -12.02 34.48
C SER A 15 2.27 -11.07 35.43
N LEU A 16 2.39 -9.75 35.26
CA LEU A 16 1.77 -8.74 36.16
C LEU A 16 0.39 -8.22 35.68
N LEU A 17 -0.15 -8.72 34.55
CA LEU A 17 -1.35 -8.18 33.91
C LEU A 17 -2.56 -9.14 34.02
N ILE A 18 -2.88 -9.63 35.20
CA ILE A 18 -4.14 -10.36 35.43
C ILE A 18 -5.13 -9.45 36.16
N ILE A 19 -5.97 -8.76 35.39
CA ILE A 19 -7.16 -8.04 35.90
C ILE A 19 -8.33 -8.35 34.95
N PRO A 20 -9.48 -8.85 35.43
CA PRO A 20 -10.62 -9.13 34.57
C PRO A 20 -11.50 -7.89 34.43
N ALA A 21 -11.81 -7.49 33.21
CA ALA A 21 -12.90 -6.56 32.92
C ALA A 21 -13.45 -6.75 31.49
N CYS A 22 -14.76 -6.71 31.41
CA CYS A 22 -15.59 -6.95 30.24
C CYS A 22 -15.76 -5.70 29.38
N SER A 23 -15.64 -5.79 28.08
CA SER A 23 -16.43 -5.24 26.95
C SER A 23 -15.66 -4.61 25.79
N ALA A 24 -16.02 -5.09 24.65
CA ALA A 24 -15.95 -4.71 23.22
C ALA A 24 -14.85 -3.76 22.74
N GLN A 25 -13.81 -4.35 22.20
CA GLN A 25 -12.86 -3.75 21.26
C GLN A 25 -13.53 -3.61 19.87
N ASN A 26 -13.13 -2.59 19.07
CA ASN A 26 -13.23 -2.70 17.61
C ASN A 26 -12.08 -3.60 17.14
N PRO A 27 -12.26 -4.92 17.00
CA PRO A 27 -11.21 -5.85 16.59
C PRO A 27 -10.73 -5.57 15.17
N SER A 28 -11.35 -4.66 14.50
CA SER A 28 -11.23 -4.32 13.11
C SER A 28 -9.98 -3.49 12.76
N GLU A 29 -9.49 -2.59 13.62
CA GLU A 29 -8.28 -1.79 13.30
C GLU A 29 -6.97 -2.58 13.47
N SER A 30 -6.84 -3.34 14.54
CA SER A 30 -5.65 -4.18 14.74
C SER A 30 -5.54 -5.28 13.68
N LEU A 31 -6.68 -5.83 13.26
CA LEU A 31 -6.77 -6.79 12.17
C LEU A 31 -6.35 -6.17 10.84
N LEU A 32 -6.77 -4.93 10.57
CA LEU A 32 -6.38 -4.21 9.37
C LEU A 32 -4.87 -3.94 9.36
N GLU A 33 -4.30 -3.53 10.49
CA GLU A 33 -2.84 -3.32 10.63
C GLU A 33 -2.08 -4.63 10.38
N ASP A 34 -2.56 -5.78 10.88
CA ASP A 34 -1.95 -7.09 10.64
C ASP A 34 -2.01 -7.50 9.17
N VAL A 35 -3.17 -7.33 8.52
CA VAL A 35 -3.33 -7.58 7.10
C VAL A 35 -2.37 -6.73 6.26
N LEU A 36 -2.26 -5.44 6.58
CA LEU A 36 -1.38 -4.52 5.85
C LEU A 36 0.09 -4.85 6.05
N GLU A 37 0.48 -5.23 7.24
CA GLU A 37 1.86 -5.63 7.50
C GLU A 37 2.23 -6.91 6.74
N ASP A 38 1.33 -7.89 6.69
CA ASP A 38 1.52 -9.10 5.91
C ASP A 38 1.54 -8.83 4.39
N LEU A 39 0.80 -7.82 3.92
CA LEU A 39 0.83 -7.36 2.55
C LEU A 39 2.08 -6.53 2.22
N SER A 40 2.72 -5.92 3.21
CA SER A 40 3.88 -5.03 3.05
C SER A 40 5.24 -5.73 3.15
N VAL A 41 5.30 -7.04 3.26
CA VAL A 41 6.52 -7.85 3.50
C VAL A 41 7.69 -7.54 2.56
N ASN A 42 7.42 -7.03 1.38
CA ASN A 42 8.45 -6.70 0.38
C ASN A 42 8.88 -5.23 0.31
N ASN A 43 8.25 -4.35 1.07
CA ASN A 43 8.58 -2.92 1.02
C ASN A 43 9.91 -2.58 1.70
N ASP A 44 10.65 -3.59 2.16
CA ASP A 44 11.83 -3.47 3.00
C ASP A 44 13.04 -2.79 2.37
N ILE A 45 13.07 -2.56 1.05
CA ILE A 45 14.41 -2.34 0.49
C ILE A 45 14.62 -0.97 -0.15
N ASN A 46 13.61 -0.23 -0.61
CA ASN A 46 13.93 1.01 -1.36
C ASN A 46 12.86 2.13 -1.39
N ASN A 47 11.75 2.11 -0.65
CA ASN A 47 10.65 3.02 -0.99
C ASN A 47 10.14 3.89 0.16
N SER A 48 10.82 5.00 0.42
CA SER A 48 10.24 6.14 1.14
C SER A 48 9.07 6.81 0.38
N VAL A 49 8.93 6.54 -0.91
CA VAL A 49 7.84 7.06 -1.78
C VAL A 49 6.52 6.28 -1.61
N ASN A 50 6.55 5.05 -1.13
CA ASN A 50 5.36 4.19 -1.09
C ASN A 50 4.46 4.38 0.14
N THR A 51 4.88 5.13 1.14
CA THR A 51 4.06 5.34 2.36
C THR A 51 2.79 6.15 2.09
N LEU A 52 2.83 7.08 1.14
CA LEU A 52 1.69 7.94 0.78
C LEU A 52 0.61 7.21 -0.03
N ASN A 53 0.96 6.15 -0.74
CA ASN A 53 -0.01 5.40 -1.56
C ASN A 53 -0.97 4.55 -0.70
N TRP A 54 -0.57 4.16 0.51
CA TRP A 54 -1.42 3.40 1.42
C TRP A 54 -2.63 4.17 1.95
N GLU A 55 -2.55 5.50 2.03
CA GLU A 55 -3.63 6.33 2.59
C GLU A 55 -4.96 6.13 1.86
N ASN A 56 -4.94 6.11 0.53
CA ASN A 56 -6.14 5.88 -0.27
C ASN A 56 -6.76 4.49 -0.04
N GLU A 57 -5.93 3.45 0.02
CA GLU A 57 -6.39 2.06 0.21
C GLU A 57 -6.90 1.85 1.65
N LEU A 58 -6.20 2.40 2.64
CA LEU A 58 -6.63 2.36 4.03
C LEU A 58 -7.95 3.07 4.26
N GLU A 59 -8.13 4.25 3.65
CA GLU A 59 -9.40 4.97 3.70
C GLU A 59 -10.52 4.14 3.05
N GLU A 60 -10.26 3.52 1.91
CA GLU A 60 -11.27 2.69 1.23
C GLU A 60 -11.67 1.48 2.08
N LEU A 61 -10.71 0.75 2.64
CA LEU A 61 -10.96 -0.37 3.54
C LEU A 61 -11.68 0.08 4.82
N SER A 62 -11.24 1.17 5.45
CA SER A 62 -11.90 1.71 6.65
C SER A 62 -13.35 2.16 6.37
N ASN A 63 -13.61 2.73 5.19
CA ASN A 63 -14.97 3.06 4.78
C ASN A 63 -15.85 1.84 4.60
N ARG A 64 -15.30 0.74 4.06
CA ARG A 64 -16.00 -0.55 3.94
C ARG A 64 -16.35 -1.17 5.28
N MET A 65 -15.50 -1.02 6.29
CA MET A 65 -15.82 -1.46 7.64
C MET A 65 -16.99 -0.68 8.25
N GLN A 66 -17.12 0.60 7.93
CA GLN A 66 -18.26 1.43 8.40
C GLN A 66 -19.56 1.14 7.65
N GLU A 67 -19.48 0.68 6.41
CA GLU A 67 -20.61 0.28 5.55
C GLU A 67 -20.30 -1.10 4.93
N PRO A 68 -20.51 -2.19 5.72
CA PRO A 68 -20.20 -3.52 5.24
C PRO A 68 -21.02 -3.92 4.01
N VAL A 69 -20.37 -4.60 3.08
CA VAL A 69 -20.97 -5.11 1.85
C VAL A 69 -21.99 -6.19 2.17
N ASN A 70 -23.22 -6.06 1.69
CA ASN A 70 -24.21 -7.10 1.83
C ASN A 70 -23.90 -8.24 0.84
N LEU A 71 -23.50 -9.42 1.35
CA LEU A 71 -23.10 -10.56 0.53
C LEU A 71 -24.20 -11.04 -0.40
N ASN A 72 -25.48 -10.93 -0.01
CA ASN A 72 -26.61 -11.36 -0.82
C ASN A 72 -26.80 -10.59 -2.13
N VAL A 73 -26.19 -9.41 -2.26
CA VAL A 73 -26.22 -8.56 -3.45
C VAL A 73 -24.83 -8.12 -3.90
N ALA A 74 -23.80 -8.69 -3.30
CA ALA A 74 -22.42 -8.33 -3.62
C ALA A 74 -22.08 -8.69 -5.07
N THR A 75 -21.52 -7.74 -5.78
CA THR A 75 -20.95 -8.02 -7.10
C THR A 75 -19.51 -8.53 -6.96
N ARG A 76 -19.04 -9.20 -8.01
CA ARG A 76 -17.65 -9.65 -8.08
C ARG A 76 -16.67 -8.49 -7.86
N GLU A 77 -16.90 -7.36 -8.53
CA GLU A 77 -16.05 -6.17 -8.45
C GLU A 77 -15.96 -5.61 -7.04
N GLN A 78 -17.03 -5.75 -6.23
CA GLN A 78 -17.03 -5.36 -4.82
C GLN A 78 -16.20 -6.34 -3.97
N LEU A 79 -16.24 -7.64 -4.27
CA LEU A 79 -15.48 -8.67 -3.54
C LEU A 79 -13.99 -8.66 -3.95
N GLU A 80 -13.70 -8.39 -5.21
CA GLU A 80 -12.33 -8.22 -5.71
C GLU A 80 -11.56 -7.06 -5.03
N GLN A 81 -12.22 -6.15 -4.33
CA GLN A 81 -11.58 -5.08 -3.56
C GLN A 81 -10.92 -5.57 -2.25
N PHE A 82 -11.23 -6.78 -1.80
CA PHE A 82 -10.64 -7.33 -0.58
C PHE A 82 -9.31 -8.05 -0.89
N PRO A 83 -8.14 -7.57 -0.39
CA PRO A 83 -6.82 -8.08 -0.77
C PRO A 83 -6.55 -9.51 -0.33
N PHE A 84 -7.30 -10.02 0.60
CA PHE A 84 -7.17 -11.35 1.17
C PHE A 84 -8.12 -12.39 0.54
N LEU A 85 -8.99 -11.99 -0.40
CA LEU A 85 -9.84 -12.93 -1.16
C LEU A 85 -9.19 -13.31 -2.48
N SER A 86 -9.12 -14.58 -2.78
CA SER A 86 -8.72 -15.08 -4.09
C SER A 86 -9.88 -15.09 -5.08
N ASP A 87 -9.59 -15.11 -6.39
CA ASP A 87 -10.60 -15.26 -7.44
C ASP A 87 -11.45 -16.52 -7.25
N ILE A 88 -10.82 -17.60 -6.80
CA ILE A 88 -11.47 -18.89 -6.58
C ILE A 88 -12.43 -18.79 -5.38
N GLN A 89 -12.02 -18.18 -4.29
CA GLN A 89 -12.89 -17.94 -3.13
C GLN A 89 -14.09 -17.04 -3.48
N ILE A 90 -13.87 -16.01 -4.29
CA ILE A 90 -14.97 -15.16 -4.77
C ILE A 90 -15.95 -15.97 -5.63
N GLU A 91 -15.46 -16.83 -6.53
CA GLU A 91 -16.32 -17.72 -7.34
C GLU A 91 -17.15 -18.66 -6.45
N HIS A 92 -16.51 -19.32 -5.49
CA HIS A 92 -17.22 -20.24 -4.60
C HIS A 92 -18.27 -19.51 -3.74
N LEU A 93 -17.97 -18.29 -3.27
CA LEU A 93 -18.92 -17.47 -2.53
C LEU A 93 -20.15 -17.09 -3.40
N LEU A 94 -19.92 -16.62 -4.62
CA LEU A 94 -20.99 -16.26 -5.54
C LEU A 94 -21.78 -17.50 -5.99
N ALA A 95 -21.10 -18.62 -6.24
CA ALA A 95 -21.73 -19.89 -6.58
C ALA A 95 -22.59 -20.43 -5.42
N TYR A 96 -22.11 -20.33 -4.18
CA TYR A 96 -22.87 -20.72 -3.00
C TYR A 96 -24.19 -19.95 -2.92
N ILE A 97 -24.16 -18.62 -3.07
CA ILE A 97 -25.36 -17.77 -3.04
C ILE A 97 -26.30 -18.11 -4.23
N TYR A 98 -25.74 -18.40 -5.40
CA TYR A 98 -26.53 -18.78 -6.57
C TYR A 98 -27.23 -20.12 -6.39
N ILE A 99 -26.57 -21.13 -5.81
CA ILE A 99 -27.08 -22.50 -5.66
C ILE A 99 -28.04 -22.62 -4.47
N HIS A 100 -27.66 -22.05 -3.32
CA HIS A 100 -28.39 -22.18 -2.05
C HIS A 100 -29.37 -21.03 -1.76
N GLY A 101 -29.35 -19.97 -2.61
CA GLY A 101 -30.13 -18.77 -2.41
C GLY A 101 -29.48 -17.80 -1.42
N GLN A 102 -30.29 -16.88 -0.90
CA GLN A 102 -29.77 -15.85 0.03
C GLN A 102 -29.25 -16.47 1.31
N MET A 103 -28.05 -16.09 1.72
CA MET A 103 -27.52 -16.38 3.05
C MET A 103 -28.42 -15.75 4.12
N LYS A 104 -28.72 -16.49 5.17
CA LYS A 104 -29.54 -16.06 6.32
C LYS A 104 -28.67 -15.57 7.46
N THR A 105 -27.48 -16.17 7.60
CA THR A 105 -26.53 -15.85 8.68
C THR A 105 -25.12 -15.74 8.15
N ILE A 106 -24.30 -14.94 8.83
CA ILE A 106 -22.88 -14.79 8.50
C ILE A 106 -22.06 -16.07 8.71
N TYR A 107 -22.57 -17.00 9.55
CA TYR A 107 -21.92 -18.28 9.83
C TYR A 107 -21.92 -19.23 8.63
N GLU A 108 -22.78 -19.01 7.63
CA GLU A 108 -22.81 -19.78 6.39
C GLU A 108 -21.53 -19.61 5.55
N LEU A 109 -20.72 -18.58 5.82
CA LEU A 109 -19.39 -18.45 5.21
C LEU A 109 -18.49 -19.68 5.46
N GLN A 110 -18.70 -20.41 6.55
CA GLN A 110 -17.98 -21.65 6.85
C GLN A 110 -18.36 -22.82 5.94
N LEU A 111 -19.49 -22.74 5.24
CA LEU A 111 -19.97 -23.75 4.31
C LEU A 111 -19.51 -23.48 2.87
N VAL A 112 -18.94 -22.29 2.61
CA VAL A 112 -18.41 -21.94 1.31
C VAL A 112 -17.06 -22.64 1.12
N GLU A 113 -16.93 -23.38 0.04
CA GLU A 113 -15.68 -24.07 -0.32
C GLU A 113 -14.51 -23.06 -0.43
N GLU A 114 -13.29 -23.50 -0.12
CA GLU A 114 -12.04 -22.69 -0.15
C GLU A 114 -11.99 -21.52 0.85
N MET A 115 -12.99 -21.34 1.73
CA MET A 115 -12.99 -20.32 2.76
C MET A 115 -12.37 -20.86 4.06
N ASP A 116 -11.10 -20.56 4.29
CA ASP A 116 -10.43 -20.90 5.55
C ASP A 116 -10.84 -19.95 6.69
N LYS A 117 -10.63 -20.39 7.93
CA LYS A 117 -11.00 -19.65 9.14
C LYS A 117 -10.36 -18.25 9.21
N GLN A 118 -9.11 -18.12 8.76
CA GLN A 118 -8.39 -16.84 8.78
C GLN A 118 -8.98 -15.87 7.75
N THR A 119 -9.25 -16.34 6.53
CA THR A 119 -9.91 -15.54 5.48
C THR A 119 -11.30 -15.07 5.94
N ILE A 120 -12.08 -15.96 6.58
CA ILE A 120 -13.37 -15.57 7.16
C ILE A 120 -13.18 -14.49 8.22
N GLN A 121 -12.24 -14.64 9.15
CA GLN A 121 -11.97 -13.63 10.18
C GLN A 121 -11.60 -12.27 9.58
N TYR A 122 -10.80 -12.25 8.51
CA TYR A 122 -10.46 -11.01 7.81
C TYR A 122 -11.66 -10.39 7.08
N LEU A 123 -12.58 -11.21 6.58
CA LEU A 123 -13.74 -10.76 5.82
C LEU A 123 -14.87 -10.20 6.72
N LEU A 124 -15.07 -10.79 7.91
CA LEU A 124 -16.18 -10.45 8.81
C LEU A 124 -16.39 -8.95 9.05
N PRO A 125 -15.36 -8.10 9.27
CA PRO A 125 -15.57 -6.66 9.50
C PRO A 125 -16.10 -5.91 8.28
N PHE A 126 -15.98 -6.46 7.09
CA PHE A 126 -16.28 -5.81 5.81
C PHE A 126 -17.59 -6.23 5.18
N VAL A 127 -18.26 -7.25 5.72
CA VAL A 127 -19.46 -7.85 5.13
C VAL A 127 -20.59 -7.97 6.11
N CYS A 128 -21.80 -7.99 5.58
CA CYS A 128 -23.02 -8.22 6.37
C CYS A 128 -24.02 -9.07 5.56
N ILE A 129 -25.01 -9.61 6.25
CA ILE A 129 -26.13 -10.31 5.65
C ILE A 129 -27.41 -9.48 5.87
N LYS A 130 -27.99 -8.99 4.78
CA LYS A 130 -29.28 -8.27 4.79
C LYS A 130 -30.17 -8.85 3.73
N ALA A 131 -31.49 -8.83 3.97
CA ALA A 131 -32.46 -9.21 2.95
C ALA A 131 -32.33 -8.30 1.72
N ILE A 132 -32.63 -8.88 0.55
CA ILE A 132 -32.65 -8.12 -0.70
C ILE A 132 -33.91 -7.25 -0.70
N ASN A 133 -33.72 -5.97 -0.58
CA ASN A 133 -34.78 -5.02 -0.90
C ASN A 133 -34.69 -4.75 -2.40
N ASN A 134 -35.77 -5.01 -3.15
CA ASN A 134 -35.86 -4.64 -4.54
C ASN A 134 -35.67 -3.13 -4.68
N GLU A 135 -34.47 -2.70 -5.04
CA GLU A 135 -34.20 -1.27 -5.28
C GLU A 135 -35.06 -0.80 -6.44
N SER A 136 -35.83 0.26 -6.23
CA SER A 136 -36.50 0.97 -7.30
C SER A 136 -35.49 1.46 -8.33
N ALA A 137 -35.87 1.48 -9.63
CA ALA A 137 -35.03 1.98 -10.71
C ALA A 137 -34.34 3.30 -10.34
N PHE A 138 -33.05 3.40 -10.67
CA PHE A 138 -32.22 4.57 -10.38
C PHE A 138 -32.85 5.88 -10.86
N ARG A 139 -32.93 6.89 -10.00
CA ARG A 139 -33.44 8.24 -10.31
C ARG A 139 -32.50 9.31 -9.80
N TRP A 140 -31.98 10.18 -10.69
CA TRP A 140 -31.09 11.29 -10.36
C TRP A 140 -31.63 12.24 -9.29
N LYS A 141 -32.93 12.58 -9.38
CA LYS A 141 -33.59 13.46 -8.39
C LYS A 141 -33.58 12.86 -6.98
N SER A 142 -33.80 11.55 -6.88
CA SER A 142 -33.77 10.87 -5.57
C SER A 142 -32.33 10.77 -5.02
N LEU A 143 -31.34 10.52 -5.89
CA LEU A 143 -29.93 10.52 -5.48
C LEU A 143 -29.53 11.86 -4.85
N LEU A 144 -29.75 12.96 -5.55
CA LEU A 144 -29.37 14.30 -5.08
C LEU A 144 -30.12 14.72 -3.80
N LYS A 145 -31.45 14.49 -3.74
CA LYS A 145 -32.26 14.78 -2.56
C LYS A 145 -31.81 13.96 -1.34
N ASN A 146 -31.56 12.68 -1.54
CA ASN A 146 -31.14 11.78 -0.47
C ASN A 146 -29.71 12.05 -0.05
N ALA A 147 -28.81 12.38 -0.98
CA ALA A 147 -27.43 12.79 -0.69
C ALA A 147 -27.41 14.04 0.19
N ALA A 148 -28.22 15.05 -0.11
CA ALA A 148 -28.34 16.26 0.70
C ALA A 148 -28.90 15.98 2.11
N LYS A 149 -29.79 14.98 2.26
CA LYS A 149 -30.44 14.68 3.55
C LYS A 149 -29.69 13.68 4.40
N TYR A 150 -29.04 12.68 3.78
CA TYR A 150 -28.45 11.53 4.45
C TYR A 150 -26.96 11.38 4.14
N GLY A 151 -26.36 12.34 3.46
CA GLY A 151 -24.91 12.35 3.19
C GLY A 151 -24.12 12.46 4.48
N LYS A 152 -23.01 11.78 4.53
CA LYS A 152 -22.07 11.76 5.65
C LYS A 152 -20.92 12.70 5.35
N ASN A 153 -20.65 13.61 6.25
CA ASN A 153 -19.54 14.55 6.16
C ASN A 153 -18.46 14.15 7.15
N GLU A 154 -17.20 14.23 6.72
CA GLU A 154 -16.06 14.01 7.57
C GLU A 154 -15.02 15.09 7.33
N LEU A 155 -14.58 15.76 8.39
CA LEU A 155 -13.46 16.66 8.41
C LEU A 155 -12.33 16.03 9.22
N LEU A 156 -11.17 15.88 8.61
CA LEU A 156 -9.96 15.33 9.21
C LEU A 156 -8.86 16.39 9.17
N THR A 157 -8.27 16.69 10.33
CA THR A 157 -7.12 17.57 10.42
C THR A 157 -5.96 16.84 11.07
N ARG A 158 -4.75 17.05 10.57
CA ARG A 158 -3.53 16.43 11.07
C ARG A 158 -2.42 17.46 11.28
N PHE A 159 -1.68 17.29 12.36
CA PHE A 159 -0.46 18.02 12.69
C PHE A 159 0.62 17.06 13.13
N ASP A 160 1.83 17.18 12.55
CA ASP A 160 3.02 16.46 13.00
C ASP A 160 4.03 17.50 13.48
N ILE A 161 4.43 17.42 14.75
CA ILE A 161 5.26 18.42 15.43
C ILE A 161 6.54 17.72 15.93
N PRO A 162 7.69 17.97 15.29
CA PRO A 162 8.96 17.44 15.78
C PRO A 162 9.48 18.24 16.99
N PHE A 163 10.05 17.53 17.95
CA PHE A 163 10.77 18.12 19.11
C PHE A 163 12.28 18.18 18.88
N TYR A 164 12.72 18.05 17.65
CA TYR A 164 14.09 18.19 17.22
C TYR A 164 14.20 19.23 16.11
N LYS A 165 15.36 19.83 15.96
CA LYS A 165 15.63 20.80 14.90
C LYS A 165 16.56 20.17 13.85
N ARG A 166 16.16 20.19 12.58
CA ARG A 166 17.02 19.83 11.47
C ARG A 166 17.87 21.03 11.06
N LYS A 167 19.09 20.78 10.60
CA LYS A 167 20.02 21.81 10.13
C LYS A 167 19.40 22.75 9.07
N GLY A 168 18.54 22.21 8.19
CA GLY A 168 17.85 22.99 7.16
C GLY A 168 17.00 24.14 7.68
N TYR A 169 16.50 24.07 8.93
CA TYR A 169 15.74 25.16 9.56
C TYR A 169 16.60 26.36 10.00
N GLU A 170 17.91 26.26 9.91
CA GLU A 170 18.78 27.37 10.23
C GLU A 170 18.85 28.41 9.10
N HIS A 171 18.95 27.91 7.82
CA HIS A 171 19.17 28.82 6.70
C HIS A 171 18.56 28.36 5.37
N THR A 172 17.96 27.18 5.28
CA THR A 172 17.60 26.59 3.99
C THR A 172 16.09 26.43 3.81
N TYR A 173 15.38 25.99 4.84
CA TYR A 173 13.94 25.77 4.74
C TYR A 173 13.17 27.07 4.88
N LEU A 174 12.11 27.22 4.06
CA LEU A 174 11.35 28.45 3.89
C LEU A 174 10.18 28.58 4.89
N GLY A 175 9.79 27.46 5.52
CA GLY A 175 8.64 27.41 6.42
C GLY A 175 8.92 26.71 7.75
N PRO A 176 7.91 26.63 8.61
CA PRO A 176 8.02 26.02 9.94
C PRO A 176 8.19 24.50 9.86
N SER A 177 8.69 23.91 10.97
CA SER A 177 8.95 22.48 11.08
C SER A 177 7.69 21.60 11.21
N VAL A 178 6.51 22.20 11.20
CA VAL A 178 5.23 21.50 11.40
C VAL A 178 4.65 21.07 10.07
N TYR A 179 4.33 19.75 9.94
CA TYR A 179 3.45 19.23 8.91
C TYR A 179 1.99 19.52 9.26
N ASN A 180 1.20 19.90 8.28
CA ASN A 180 -0.24 20.09 8.48
C ASN A 180 -1.04 19.67 7.25
N SER A 181 -2.15 18.98 7.48
CA SER A 181 -3.12 18.68 6.42
C SER A 181 -4.55 18.82 6.92
N VAL A 182 -5.43 19.20 6.00
CA VAL A 182 -6.88 19.28 6.20
C VAL A 182 -7.56 18.54 5.07
N LYS A 183 -8.45 17.63 5.41
CA LYS A 183 -9.20 16.83 4.46
C LYS A 183 -10.69 16.91 4.79
N TYR A 184 -11.46 17.33 3.84
CA TYR A 184 -12.92 17.24 3.89
C TYR A 184 -13.40 16.17 2.92
N SER A 185 -14.25 15.27 3.37
CA SER A 185 -14.87 14.24 2.55
C SER A 185 -16.37 14.18 2.79
N PHE A 186 -17.10 14.12 1.71
CA PHE A 186 -18.55 13.89 1.65
C PHE A 186 -18.81 12.54 1.02
N ARG A 187 -19.72 11.77 1.61
CA ARG A 187 -20.12 10.47 1.07
C ARG A 187 -21.62 10.25 1.24
N TYR A 188 -22.24 9.75 0.20
CA TYR A 188 -23.61 9.25 0.25
C TYR A 188 -23.70 7.87 -0.39
N SER A 189 -24.00 6.85 0.46
CA SER A 189 -23.95 5.44 0.05
C SER A 189 -22.60 5.12 -0.65
N ASP A 190 -22.53 4.05 -1.44
CA ASP A 190 -21.38 3.77 -2.31
C ASP A 190 -21.45 4.48 -3.68
N ARG A 191 -22.36 5.45 -3.84
CA ARG A 191 -22.66 6.06 -5.14
C ARG A 191 -22.07 7.44 -5.35
N LEU A 192 -21.92 8.24 -4.30
CA LEU A 192 -21.45 9.62 -4.42
C LEU A 192 -20.36 9.92 -3.40
N TYR A 193 -19.22 10.36 -3.90
CA TYR A 193 -18.07 10.79 -3.11
C TYR A 193 -17.60 12.14 -3.62
N ALA A 194 -17.34 13.06 -2.72
CA ALA A 194 -16.72 14.34 -3.03
C ALA A 194 -15.76 14.73 -1.91
N GLY A 195 -14.73 15.48 -2.21
CA GLY A 195 -13.83 15.94 -1.16
C GLY A 195 -12.76 16.89 -1.66
N VAL A 196 -12.11 17.49 -0.67
CA VAL A 196 -10.98 18.41 -0.85
C VAL A 196 -9.90 18.03 0.16
N VAL A 197 -8.65 18.02 -0.29
CA VAL A 197 -7.46 17.83 0.55
C VAL A 197 -6.57 19.05 0.36
N ALA A 198 -6.06 19.59 1.46
CA ALA A 198 -5.06 20.64 1.48
C ALA A 198 -3.93 20.20 2.42
N GLU A 199 -2.69 20.37 1.99
CA GLU A 199 -1.53 19.83 2.69
C GLU A 199 -0.31 20.72 2.51
N LYS A 200 0.55 20.75 3.52
CA LYS A 200 1.90 21.28 3.46
C LYS A 200 2.87 20.43 4.26
N ASP A 201 4.01 20.18 3.69
CA ASP A 201 5.10 19.48 4.36
C ASP A 201 5.83 20.35 5.42
N ALA A 202 6.53 19.65 6.34
CA ALA A 202 7.38 20.31 7.30
C ALA A 202 8.57 21.00 6.59
N GLY A 203 8.68 22.31 6.75
CA GLY A 203 9.68 23.15 6.08
C GLY A 203 9.14 24.00 4.93
N GLU A 204 7.88 23.79 4.54
CA GLU A 204 7.21 24.59 3.52
C GLU A 204 6.52 25.81 4.11
N PRO A 205 6.48 26.96 3.38
CA PRO A 205 5.79 28.15 3.82
C PRO A 205 4.26 27.96 3.77
N PHE A 206 3.54 28.65 4.66
CA PHE A 206 2.10 28.70 4.69
C PHE A 206 1.61 30.14 4.50
N GLY A 207 0.81 30.38 3.47
CA GLY A 207 0.29 31.72 3.16
C GLY A 207 1.36 32.75 2.76
N ALA A 208 2.54 32.28 2.32
CA ALA A 208 3.69 33.13 2.02
C ALA A 208 4.51 32.58 0.84
N LEU A 209 5.36 33.40 0.25
CA LEU A 209 6.26 33.05 -0.86
C LEU A 209 5.51 32.41 -2.04
N HIS A 210 5.87 31.18 -2.42
CA HIS A 210 5.21 30.44 -3.49
C HIS A 210 3.83 29.86 -3.09
N ASN A 211 3.49 29.83 -1.80
CA ASN A 211 2.23 29.29 -1.25
C ASN A 211 1.27 30.41 -0.78
N ARG A 212 1.06 31.42 -1.59
CA ARG A 212 0.24 32.61 -1.23
C ARG A 212 -1.20 32.30 -0.84
N TYR A 213 -1.76 31.17 -1.30
CA TYR A 213 -3.13 30.73 -1.01
C TYR A 213 -3.23 29.80 0.21
N GLY A 214 -2.17 29.64 0.99
CA GLY A 214 -2.13 28.84 2.20
C GLY A 214 -1.25 27.61 2.06
N TYR A 215 -1.82 26.52 1.65
CA TYR A 215 -1.13 25.23 1.54
C TYR A 215 -0.30 25.10 0.26
N ASP A 216 0.63 24.16 0.27
CA ASP A 216 1.47 23.82 -0.88
C ASP A 216 0.70 23.01 -1.92
N TYR A 217 -0.07 22.03 -1.47
CA TYR A 217 -0.84 21.13 -2.30
C TYR A 217 -2.34 21.25 -2.07
N TYR A 218 -3.10 21.19 -3.16
CA TYR A 218 -4.57 21.12 -3.16
C TYR A 218 -5.05 20.03 -4.10
N SER A 219 -5.92 19.17 -3.59
CA SER A 219 -6.62 18.13 -4.32
C SER A 219 -8.13 18.29 -4.15
N PHE A 220 -8.89 18.03 -5.19
CA PHE A 220 -10.35 17.92 -5.12
C PHE A 220 -10.81 16.77 -5.99
N TYR A 221 -11.87 16.11 -5.58
CA TYR A 221 -12.46 15.01 -6.34
C TYR A 221 -13.98 14.98 -6.19
N LEU A 222 -14.63 14.55 -7.28
CA LEU A 222 -16.02 14.12 -7.29
C LEU A 222 -16.06 12.77 -8.00
N LEU A 223 -16.64 11.76 -7.37
CA LEU A 223 -16.81 10.42 -7.94
C LEU A 223 -18.26 9.98 -7.78
N LEU A 224 -18.89 9.66 -8.89
CA LEU A 224 -20.20 8.99 -8.97
C LEU A 224 -19.99 7.55 -9.39
N LYS A 225 -20.71 6.61 -8.75
CA LYS A 225 -20.68 5.19 -9.08
C LYS A 225 -22.09 4.63 -9.23
N ASP A 226 -22.25 3.65 -10.09
CA ASP A 226 -23.47 2.84 -10.26
C ASP A 226 -24.75 3.66 -10.45
N CYS A 227 -24.68 4.63 -11.36
CA CYS A 227 -25.78 5.51 -11.71
C CYS A 227 -26.46 5.04 -13.02
N GLY A 228 -27.15 3.90 -13.00
CA GLY A 228 -27.75 3.27 -14.18
C GLY A 228 -26.68 2.69 -15.11
N ARG A 229 -26.60 3.17 -16.36
CA ARG A 229 -25.54 2.76 -17.30
C ARG A 229 -24.18 3.39 -16.99
N LEU A 230 -24.15 4.45 -16.21
CA LEU A 230 -22.91 5.12 -15.80
C LEU A 230 -22.33 4.36 -14.61
N LYS A 231 -21.33 3.50 -14.84
CA LYS A 231 -20.64 2.74 -13.78
C LYS A 231 -19.76 3.65 -12.93
N ALA A 232 -19.03 4.57 -13.54
CA ALA A 232 -18.22 5.54 -12.83
C ALA A 232 -18.12 6.86 -13.60
N LEU A 233 -18.07 7.99 -12.86
CA LEU A 233 -17.72 9.29 -13.38
C LEU A 233 -16.87 10.01 -12.34
N ALA A 234 -15.64 10.32 -12.68
CA ALA A 234 -14.73 11.10 -11.85
C ALA A 234 -14.47 12.47 -12.46
N VAL A 235 -14.47 13.50 -11.62
CA VAL A 235 -14.11 14.88 -11.98
C VAL A 235 -13.13 15.41 -10.93
N GLY A 236 -12.06 16.06 -11.36
CA GLY A 236 -10.99 16.54 -10.51
C GLY A 236 -9.85 15.55 -10.44
N ASN A 237 -9.37 15.22 -9.25
CA ASN A 237 -8.26 14.27 -9.06
C ASN A 237 -8.79 12.84 -8.97
N TYR A 238 -8.25 11.96 -9.80
CA TYR A 238 -8.67 10.56 -9.87
C TYR A 238 -7.49 9.62 -10.11
N ARG A 239 -7.71 8.33 -9.87
CA ARG A 239 -6.76 7.25 -10.11
C ARG A 239 -7.35 6.27 -11.12
N LEU A 240 -6.48 5.59 -11.84
CA LEU A 240 -6.82 4.59 -12.85
C LEU A 240 -6.05 3.30 -12.63
N SER A 241 -6.72 2.17 -12.81
CA SER A 241 -6.07 0.86 -12.84
C SER A 241 -6.85 -0.07 -13.77
N PHE A 242 -6.19 -0.53 -14.84
CA PHE A 242 -6.75 -1.44 -15.83
C PHE A 242 -5.79 -2.61 -16.08
N GLY A 243 -6.34 -3.78 -16.43
CA GLY A 243 -5.57 -4.99 -16.74
C GLY A 243 -4.74 -5.49 -15.56
N GLN A 244 -3.49 -5.87 -15.82
CA GLN A 244 -2.48 -6.26 -14.83
C GLN A 244 -1.48 -5.13 -14.53
N GLY A 245 -1.81 -3.89 -14.94
CA GLY A 245 -1.02 -2.70 -14.68
C GLY A 245 0.20 -2.53 -15.58
N LEU A 246 0.24 -3.18 -16.73
CA LEU A 246 1.34 -2.98 -17.70
C LEU A 246 1.20 -1.66 -18.44
N VAL A 247 -0.02 -1.20 -18.73
CA VAL A 247 -0.28 0.07 -19.40
C VAL A 247 -0.46 1.21 -18.40
N ILE A 248 -1.38 1.03 -17.45
CA ILE A 248 -1.74 2.05 -16.46
C ILE A 248 -2.25 1.42 -15.16
N SER A 249 -1.59 1.76 -14.06
CA SER A 249 -2.04 1.45 -12.71
C SER A 249 -1.43 2.46 -11.74
N THR A 250 -2.28 3.24 -11.10
CA THR A 250 -1.89 4.15 -10.02
C THR A 250 -2.33 3.64 -8.65
N ASP A 251 -2.90 2.44 -8.59
CA ASP A 251 -3.20 1.76 -7.34
C ASP A 251 -1.92 1.26 -6.69
N TYR A 252 -1.96 1.11 -5.37
CA TYR A 252 -0.87 0.48 -4.65
C TYR A 252 -0.78 -0.99 -5.08
N LEU A 253 0.35 -1.35 -5.69
CA LEU A 253 0.64 -2.73 -5.98
C LEU A 253 1.26 -3.38 -4.74
N MET A 254 0.57 -4.36 -4.21
CA MET A 254 1.14 -5.22 -3.20
C MET A 254 2.19 -6.08 -3.89
N GLY A 255 3.45 -5.91 -3.51
CA GLY A 255 4.55 -6.73 -4.01
C GLY A 255 4.37 -8.20 -3.65
N LYS A 256 5.46 -8.96 -3.56
CA LYS A 256 5.43 -10.35 -3.09
C LYS A 256 4.94 -10.39 -1.64
N THR A 257 3.84 -11.04 -1.34
CA THR A 257 3.19 -11.10 -0.03
C THR A 257 3.17 -12.53 0.51
N VAL A 258 2.60 -12.73 1.67
CA VAL A 258 2.37 -14.07 2.27
C VAL A 258 0.99 -14.65 1.94
N TYR A 259 0.26 -14.05 1.02
CA TYR A 259 -1.03 -14.55 0.55
C TYR A 259 -0.97 -14.81 -0.95
N ALA A 260 -1.27 -16.01 -1.39
CA ALA A 260 -1.39 -16.34 -2.80
C ALA A 260 -2.52 -15.52 -3.48
N SER A 261 -3.54 -15.14 -2.71
CA SER A 261 -4.67 -14.34 -3.16
C SER A 261 -4.34 -12.89 -3.50
N SER A 262 -3.38 -12.28 -2.80
CA SER A 262 -3.12 -10.82 -2.86
C SER A 262 -2.40 -10.35 -4.11
N PHE A 263 -1.92 -11.27 -4.94
CA PHE A 263 -1.28 -10.94 -6.23
C PHE A 263 -2.27 -10.55 -7.32
N ASN A 264 -3.57 -10.51 -7.00
CA ASN A 264 -4.57 -10.05 -7.93
C ASN A 264 -4.39 -8.56 -8.19
N ASN A 265 -3.75 -8.19 -9.31
CA ASN A 265 -3.92 -6.84 -9.84
C ASN A 265 -5.41 -6.67 -10.15
N ARG A 266 -5.99 -5.72 -9.45
CA ARG A 266 -7.40 -5.48 -9.55
C ARG A 266 -7.61 -4.48 -10.64
N ASN A 267 -8.40 -4.87 -11.60
CA ASN A 267 -8.98 -3.95 -12.55
C ASN A 267 -10.00 -3.07 -11.80
N SER A 268 -9.48 -2.19 -10.97
CA SER A 268 -10.31 -1.33 -10.12
C SER A 268 -10.96 -0.19 -10.88
N GLY A 269 -10.60 -0.01 -12.18
CA GLY A 269 -11.15 1.01 -13.04
C GLY A 269 -10.81 2.43 -12.57
N ILE A 270 -11.85 3.27 -12.47
CA ILE A 270 -11.75 4.67 -12.07
C ILE A 270 -12.02 4.80 -10.57
N LYS A 271 -11.08 5.41 -9.83
CA LYS A 271 -11.18 5.67 -8.40
C LYS A 271 -10.94 7.14 -8.08
N LYS A 272 -11.44 7.60 -6.92
CA LYS A 272 -11.10 8.91 -6.37
C LYS A 272 -9.63 8.98 -5.94
N HIS A 273 -9.04 10.16 -5.96
CA HIS A 273 -7.76 10.45 -5.32
C HIS A 273 -8.02 11.34 -4.10
N SER A 274 -7.89 10.79 -2.90
CA SER A 274 -8.22 11.43 -1.64
C SER A 274 -7.05 11.54 -0.67
N SER A 275 -5.81 11.31 -1.14
CA SER A 275 -4.58 11.45 -0.35
C SER A 275 -3.81 12.72 -0.69
N ALA A 276 -2.78 12.98 0.10
CA ALA A 276 -1.81 14.04 -0.11
C ALA A 276 -0.69 13.65 -1.10
N ASP A 277 -0.80 12.52 -1.82
CA ASP A 277 0.17 12.14 -2.84
C ASP A 277 0.11 13.10 -4.04
N GLU A 278 1.19 13.85 -4.28
CA GLU A 278 1.28 14.88 -5.30
C GLU A 278 1.68 14.34 -6.68
N TYR A 279 2.01 13.06 -6.79
CA TYR A 279 2.51 12.50 -8.04
C TYR A 279 1.59 11.44 -8.67
N ASN A 280 1.07 10.49 -7.91
CA ASN A 280 0.38 9.31 -8.43
C ASN A 280 -1.13 9.53 -8.63
N TYR A 281 -1.51 10.55 -9.38
CA TYR A 281 -2.91 10.83 -9.72
C TYR A 281 -3.03 11.45 -11.11
N PHE A 282 -4.26 11.52 -11.61
CA PHE A 282 -4.66 12.26 -12.81
C PHE A 282 -5.63 13.38 -12.43
N ARG A 283 -5.63 14.47 -13.18
CA ARG A 283 -6.51 15.62 -12.94
C ARG A 283 -7.28 15.97 -14.20
N GLY A 284 -8.61 15.86 -14.15
CA GLY A 284 -9.46 16.09 -15.30
C GLY A 284 -10.79 15.38 -15.16
N VAL A 285 -11.15 14.57 -16.16
CA VAL A 285 -12.41 13.82 -16.18
C VAL A 285 -12.19 12.40 -16.65
N ALA A 286 -12.90 11.45 -16.04
CA ALA A 286 -12.90 10.06 -16.46
C ALA A 286 -14.30 9.45 -16.28
N ALA A 287 -14.75 8.62 -17.21
CA ALA A 287 -16.05 7.98 -17.14
C ALA A 287 -15.99 6.54 -17.64
N THR A 288 -16.77 5.66 -17.02
CA THR A 288 -17.05 4.29 -17.47
C THR A 288 -18.54 4.13 -17.69
N VAL A 289 -18.93 3.67 -18.87
CA VAL A 289 -20.32 3.44 -19.27
C VAL A 289 -20.50 2.01 -19.72
N SER A 290 -21.52 1.35 -19.17
CA SER A 290 -21.96 0.03 -19.64
C SER A 290 -22.84 0.16 -20.87
N LEU A 291 -22.36 -0.31 -22.01
CA LEU A 291 -23.16 -0.36 -23.24
C LEU A 291 -24.23 -1.45 -23.15
N THR A 292 -23.79 -2.62 -22.67
CA THR A 292 -24.64 -3.78 -22.41
C THR A 292 -24.29 -4.34 -21.03
N LYS A 293 -24.85 -5.49 -20.67
CA LYS A 293 -24.48 -6.21 -19.43
C LYS A 293 -23.06 -6.74 -19.45
N ASP A 294 -22.50 -6.95 -20.65
CA ASP A 294 -21.20 -7.62 -20.86
C ASP A 294 -20.11 -6.64 -21.33
N TRP A 295 -20.46 -5.44 -21.78
CA TRP A 295 -19.54 -4.48 -22.36
C TRP A 295 -19.49 -3.18 -21.59
N ASP A 296 -18.30 -2.83 -21.14
CA ASP A 296 -17.98 -1.54 -20.52
C ASP A 296 -16.97 -0.76 -21.37
N ILE A 297 -17.21 0.52 -21.52
CA ILE A 297 -16.27 1.44 -22.16
C ILE A 297 -15.90 2.52 -21.16
N SER A 298 -14.60 2.74 -20.98
CA SER A 298 -14.03 3.82 -20.17
C SER A 298 -13.28 4.78 -21.06
N GLY A 299 -13.45 6.07 -20.80
CA GLY A 299 -12.67 7.15 -21.41
C GLY A 299 -12.16 8.08 -20.34
N PHE A 300 -10.94 8.62 -20.50
CA PHE A 300 -10.37 9.55 -19.55
C PHE A 300 -9.45 10.58 -20.21
N TYR A 301 -9.44 11.75 -19.61
CA TYR A 301 -8.57 12.86 -19.97
C TYR A 301 -8.01 13.51 -18.73
N SER A 302 -6.71 13.80 -18.75
CA SER A 302 -6.00 14.47 -17.67
C SER A 302 -5.12 15.60 -18.23
N HIS A 303 -5.17 16.74 -17.56
CA HIS A 303 -4.25 17.86 -17.77
C HIS A 303 -3.73 18.33 -16.42
N ARG A 304 -2.42 18.27 -16.22
CA ARG A 304 -1.83 18.73 -14.97
C ARG A 304 -0.40 19.26 -15.18
N SER A 305 0.01 20.15 -14.27
CA SER A 305 1.39 20.57 -14.13
C SER A 305 2.18 19.54 -13.34
N LEU A 306 3.46 19.42 -13.64
CA LEU A 306 4.40 18.54 -12.98
C LEU A 306 5.65 19.31 -12.57
N ASP A 307 6.26 18.84 -11.49
CA ASP A 307 7.53 19.34 -10.99
C ASP A 307 8.69 18.71 -11.73
N GLY A 308 9.73 19.50 -11.95
CA GLY A 308 10.88 18.99 -12.66
C GLY A 308 12.04 19.98 -12.75
N VAL A 309 13.00 19.65 -13.59
CA VAL A 309 14.13 20.51 -13.93
C VAL A 309 14.08 20.76 -15.44
N ILE A 310 14.17 22.03 -15.82
CA ILE A 310 14.25 22.46 -17.21
C ILE A 310 15.63 23.07 -17.45
N THR A 311 16.33 22.58 -18.47
CA THR A 311 17.62 23.11 -18.92
C THR A 311 17.53 23.29 -20.43
N ASP A 312 17.87 24.47 -20.93
CA ASP A 312 17.87 24.81 -22.36
C ASP A 312 16.54 24.50 -23.07
N GLY A 313 15.41 24.75 -22.34
CA GLY A 313 14.07 24.55 -22.88
C GLY A 313 13.57 23.10 -22.86
N THR A 314 14.38 22.13 -22.42
CA THR A 314 14.03 20.71 -22.33
C THR A 314 13.85 20.28 -20.87
N ILE A 315 12.98 19.29 -20.64
CA ILE A 315 12.79 18.67 -19.32
C ILE A 315 13.92 17.64 -19.13
N THR A 316 14.80 17.88 -18.17
CA THR A 316 15.92 16.97 -17.87
C THR A 316 15.61 16.00 -16.74
N SER A 317 14.68 16.33 -15.84
CA SER A 317 14.27 15.45 -14.73
C SER A 317 12.84 15.74 -14.31
N ILE A 318 12.11 14.69 -13.94
CA ILE A 318 10.77 14.77 -13.32
C ILE A 318 10.94 14.59 -11.81
N TYR A 319 10.46 15.55 -11.04
CA TYR A 319 10.53 15.55 -9.58
C TYR A 319 9.26 14.93 -8.99
N LYS A 320 9.41 13.86 -8.20
CA LYS A 320 8.27 13.02 -7.77
C LYS A 320 7.96 13.12 -6.28
N THR A 321 8.73 13.87 -5.51
CA THR A 321 8.60 13.89 -4.05
C THR A 321 7.56 14.87 -3.52
N GLY A 322 7.15 15.87 -4.31
CA GLY A 322 6.24 16.94 -3.89
C GLY A 322 6.83 17.94 -2.87
N LEU A 323 8.10 17.79 -2.46
CA LEU A 323 8.71 18.64 -1.42
C LEU A 323 9.15 19.99 -2.00
N HIS A 324 8.67 21.10 -1.38
CA HIS A 324 9.02 22.49 -1.76
C HIS A 324 9.52 23.31 -0.55
N ARG A 325 10.36 22.68 0.28
CA ARG A 325 10.85 23.23 1.56
C ARG A 325 11.93 24.27 1.41
N SER A 326 12.73 24.21 0.35
CA SER A 326 13.83 25.12 0.06
C SER A 326 13.61 25.85 -1.27
N GLN A 327 14.31 26.97 -1.50
CA GLN A 327 14.24 27.69 -2.77
C GLN A 327 14.54 26.77 -3.97
N LYS A 328 15.58 25.92 -3.86
CA LYS A 328 15.95 24.96 -4.91
C LYS A 328 14.85 23.91 -5.20
N GLU A 329 14.06 23.56 -4.19
CA GLU A 329 12.90 22.65 -4.34
C GLU A 329 11.71 23.42 -4.92
N ALA A 330 11.43 24.62 -4.42
CA ALA A 330 10.36 25.49 -4.91
C ALA A 330 10.53 25.89 -6.39
N ASP A 331 11.78 26.11 -6.82
CA ASP A 331 12.10 26.42 -8.22
C ASP A 331 11.76 25.27 -9.20
N LYS A 332 11.49 24.08 -8.70
CA LYS A 332 11.08 22.91 -9.52
C LYS A 332 9.58 22.78 -9.67
N LYS A 333 8.80 23.55 -8.91
CA LYS A 333 7.35 23.40 -8.81
C LYS A 333 6.65 23.80 -10.09
N ASN A 334 5.77 22.91 -10.62
CA ASN A 334 4.86 23.19 -11.74
C ASN A 334 5.54 23.73 -13.02
N LEU A 335 6.75 23.28 -13.36
CA LEU A 335 7.53 23.83 -14.47
C LEU A 335 7.06 23.42 -15.87
N PHE A 336 6.39 22.29 -15.97
CA PHE A 336 5.90 21.81 -17.27
C PHE A 336 4.54 21.15 -17.11
N THR A 337 3.84 20.98 -18.22
CA THR A 337 2.50 20.36 -18.22
C THR A 337 2.50 19.04 -18.96
N MET A 338 1.67 18.13 -18.49
CA MET A 338 1.39 16.85 -19.11
C MET A 338 -0.11 16.78 -19.45
N GLN A 339 -0.39 16.36 -20.67
CA GLN A 339 -1.72 15.96 -21.11
C GLN A 339 -1.73 14.47 -21.35
N LEU A 340 -2.77 13.79 -20.89
CA LEU A 340 -2.98 12.36 -21.09
C LEU A 340 -4.41 12.12 -21.50
N THR A 341 -4.60 11.32 -22.53
CA THR A 341 -5.88 10.79 -22.96
C THR A 341 -5.80 9.30 -23.14
N GLY A 342 -6.88 8.61 -22.91
CA GLY A 342 -6.91 7.17 -23.08
C GLY A 342 -8.29 6.58 -22.86
N GLY A 343 -8.33 5.26 -23.00
CA GLY A 343 -9.55 4.50 -22.80
C GLY A 343 -9.29 3.03 -22.54
N ASN A 344 -10.34 2.38 -22.07
CA ASN A 344 -10.41 0.93 -21.90
C ASN A 344 -11.73 0.45 -22.43
N VAL A 345 -11.71 -0.65 -23.16
CA VAL A 345 -12.90 -1.42 -23.56
C VAL A 345 -12.78 -2.78 -22.93
N SER A 346 -13.75 -3.17 -22.11
CA SER A 346 -13.79 -4.46 -21.46
C SER A 346 -15.05 -5.24 -21.79
N TYR A 347 -14.86 -6.52 -22.05
CA TYR A 347 -15.90 -7.52 -22.27
C TYR A 347 -15.82 -8.55 -21.17
N GLN A 348 -16.92 -8.78 -20.48
CA GLN A 348 -17.03 -9.80 -19.44
C GLN A 348 -18.30 -10.61 -19.62
N HIS A 349 -18.13 -11.88 -19.92
CA HIS A 349 -19.26 -12.81 -20.05
C HIS A 349 -18.91 -14.16 -19.44
N ASN A 350 -19.72 -14.60 -18.49
CA ASN A 350 -19.51 -15.86 -17.77
C ASN A 350 -18.08 -15.95 -17.18
N ARG A 351 -17.27 -16.85 -17.73
CA ARG A 351 -15.91 -17.20 -17.26
C ARG A 351 -14.78 -16.44 -17.95
N ILE A 352 -15.13 -15.65 -18.97
CA ILE A 352 -14.15 -14.95 -19.82
C ILE A 352 -14.26 -13.45 -19.54
N ARG A 353 -13.10 -12.82 -19.38
CA ARG A 353 -12.96 -11.37 -19.43
C ARG A 353 -11.84 -11.03 -20.39
N LEU A 354 -12.09 -10.07 -21.26
CA LEU A 354 -11.12 -9.49 -22.19
C LEU A 354 -11.13 -7.97 -22.03
N GLY A 355 -9.96 -7.35 -22.10
CA GLY A 355 -9.84 -5.91 -22.03
C GLY A 355 -8.81 -5.38 -23.03
N ILE A 356 -9.02 -4.19 -23.53
CA ILE A 356 -8.05 -3.45 -24.34
C ILE A 356 -7.91 -2.07 -23.72
N THR A 357 -6.69 -1.72 -23.32
CA THR A 357 -6.37 -0.43 -22.69
C THR A 357 -5.38 0.31 -23.57
N GLY A 358 -5.67 1.57 -23.87
CA GLY A 358 -4.74 2.44 -24.61
C GLY A 358 -4.60 3.79 -23.94
N ILE A 359 -3.38 4.31 -23.89
CA ILE A 359 -3.07 5.66 -23.42
C ILE A 359 -2.14 6.37 -24.40
N TYR A 360 -2.36 7.67 -24.54
CA TYR A 360 -1.46 8.58 -25.21
C TYR A 360 -1.22 9.79 -24.31
N TYR A 361 0.06 10.15 -24.14
CA TYR A 361 0.41 11.31 -23.31
C TYR A 361 1.54 12.12 -23.94
N LEU A 362 1.51 13.41 -23.67
CA LEU A 362 2.47 14.38 -24.20
C LEU A 362 2.86 15.39 -23.12
N PHE A 363 4.10 15.85 -23.21
CA PHE A 363 4.61 16.99 -22.47
C PHE A 363 4.62 18.24 -23.35
N ASN A 364 4.44 19.41 -22.75
CA ASN A 364 4.52 20.69 -23.47
C ASN A 364 5.96 21.08 -23.86
N ARG A 365 6.96 20.31 -23.42
CA ARG A 365 8.37 20.44 -23.74
C ARG A 365 8.99 19.06 -23.97
N PRO A 366 10.05 18.93 -24.79
CA PRO A 366 10.76 17.65 -24.92
C PRO A 366 11.33 17.18 -23.58
N TYR A 367 11.19 15.88 -23.29
CA TYR A 367 11.82 15.22 -22.16
C TYR A 367 13.13 14.60 -22.64
N GLU A 368 14.24 15.17 -22.20
CA GLU A 368 15.59 14.76 -22.59
C GLU A 368 16.45 14.55 -21.33
N PRO A 369 16.20 13.44 -20.58
CA PRO A 369 16.99 13.13 -19.41
C PRO A 369 18.42 12.74 -19.78
N GLU A 370 19.35 12.92 -18.85
CA GLU A 370 20.70 12.40 -19.01
C GLU A 370 20.66 10.86 -19.04
N LEU A 371 20.99 10.29 -20.20
CA LEU A 371 20.99 8.85 -20.43
C LEU A 371 22.34 8.26 -20.06
N THR A 372 22.42 7.70 -18.85
CA THR A 372 23.58 6.93 -18.39
C THR A 372 23.52 5.48 -18.90
N GLY A 373 24.58 4.70 -18.66
CA GLY A 373 24.63 3.32 -19.15
C GLY A 373 23.44 2.45 -18.79
N TYR A 374 22.86 2.60 -17.56
CA TYR A 374 21.69 1.84 -17.13
C TYR A 374 20.38 2.44 -17.62
N SER A 375 20.31 3.75 -17.83
CA SER A 375 19.11 4.48 -18.27
C SER A 375 19.03 4.70 -19.79
N LYS A 376 19.93 4.10 -20.56
CA LYS A 376 20.04 4.28 -22.03
C LYS A 376 18.71 4.14 -22.78
N TYR A 377 17.82 3.28 -22.30
CA TYR A 377 16.53 2.98 -22.94
C TYR A 377 15.36 3.65 -22.24
N ASN A 378 15.63 4.60 -21.35
CA ASN A 378 14.57 5.36 -20.72
C ASN A 378 13.87 6.28 -21.71
N LEU A 379 12.71 6.72 -21.33
CA LEU A 379 11.84 7.59 -22.10
C LEU A 379 12.58 8.88 -22.50
N HIS A 380 12.43 9.30 -23.75
CA HIS A 380 12.88 10.61 -24.26
C HIS A 380 11.97 11.07 -25.41
N GLY A 381 11.88 12.38 -25.61
CA GLY A 381 10.99 13.03 -26.57
C GLY A 381 9.77 13.65 -25.89
N ASN A 382 8.72 13.99 -26.64
CA ASN A 382 7.57 14.75 -26.11
C ASN A 382 6.24 14.00 -26.18
N ASN A 383 6.10 12.94 -26.96
CA ASN A 383 4.88 12.18 -27.11
C ASN A 383 5.10 10.67 -26.94
N PHE A 384 4.17 10.02 -26.28
CA PHE A 384 4.29 8.63 -25.86
C PHE A 384 2.94 7.93 -25.91
N TYR A 385 2.97 6.61 -26.14
CA TYR A 385 1.78 5.76 -26.05
C TYR A 385 2.11 4.41 -25.46
N ASN A 386 1.11 3.81 -24.86
CA ASN A 386 1.11 2.40 -24.48
C ASN A 386 -0.24 1.79 -24.83
N LEU A 387 -0.24 0.58 -25.34
CA LEU A 387 -1.41 -0.20 -25.70
C LEU A 387 -1.26 -1.60 -25.13
N GLY A 388 -2.31 -2.12 -24.49
CA GLY A 388 -2.29 -3.45 -23.89
C GLY A 388 -3.60 -4.19 -24.10
N ILE A 389 -3.50 -5.51 -24.10
CA ILE A 389 -4.63 -6.43 -24.10
C ILE A 389 -4.53 -7.27 -22.84
N ASP A 390 -5.57 -7.25 -22.03
CA ASP A 390 -5.71 -8.08 -20.85
C ASP A 390 -6.79 -9.15 -21.04
N TYR A 391 -6.61 -10.25 -20.36
CA TYR A 391 -7.49 -11.40 -20.43
C TYR A 391 -7.56 -12.15 -19.10
N ALA A 392 -8.72 -12.71 -18.80
CA ALA A 392 -8.93 -13.64 -17.70
C ALA A 392 -9.87 -14.75 -18.14
N TYR A 393 -9.50 -15.98 -17.78
CA TYR A 393 -10.31 -17.18 -18.00
C TYR A 393 -10.37 -18.01 -16.73
N ARG A 394 -11.57 -18.36 -16.27
CA ARG A 394 -11.80 -19.13 -15.06
C ARG A 394 -12.49 -20.43 -15.39
N TRP A 395 -11.92 -21.53 -14.91
CA TRP A 395 -12.47 -22.84 -15.16
C TRP A 395 -12.32 -23.75 -13.95
N HIS A 396 -13.42 -24.04 -13.26
CA HIS A 396 -13.42 -24.84 -12.04
C HIS A 396 -12.37 -24.30 -11.02
N ARG A 397 -11.32 -25.09 -10.80
CA ARG A 397 -10.23 -24.81 -9.85
C ARG A 397 -9.06 -24.05 -10.46
N PHE A 398 -9.20 -23.58 -11.70
CA PHE A 398 -8.18 -22.81 -12.42
C PHE A 398 -8.63 -21.40 -12.68
N SER A 399 -7.74 -20.44 -12.45
CA SER A 399 -7.87 -19.06 -12.90
C SER A 399 -6.61 -18.67 -13.67
N PHE A 400 -6.78 -18.32 -14.93
CA PHE A 400 -5.70 -17.84 -15.79
C PHE A 400 -5.95 -16.37 -16.12
N GLN A 401 -4.98 -15.52 -15.88
CA GLN A 401 -5.07 -14.08 -16.13
C GLN A 401 -3.75 -13.58 -16.71
N GLY A 402 -3.82 -12.55 -17.54
CA GLY A 402 -2.62 -11.94 -18.08
C GLY A 402 -2.86 -10.62 -18.75
N GLU A 403 -1.79 -9.96 -19.10
CA GLU A 403 -1.77 -8.76 -19.92
C GLU A 403 -0.52 -8.79 -20.78
N THR A 404 -0.65 -8.34 -22.01
CA THR A 404 0.48 -8.08 -22.91
C THR A 404 0.34 -6.67 -23.46
N ALA A 405 1.40 -5.88 -23.33
CA ALA A 405 1.40 -4.47 -23.69
C ALA A 405 2.59 -4.11 -24.55
N ILE A 406 2.39 -3.14 -25.43
CA ILE A 406 3.42 -2.51 -26.27
C ILE A 406 3.52 -1.03 -25.93
N GLY A 407 4.72 -0.48 -26.06
CA GLY A 407 4.98 0.94 -25.95
C GLY A 407 5.62 1.49 -27.22
N LYS A 408 6.05 2.73 -27.17
CA LYS A 408 6.81 3.35 -28.26
C LYS A 408 8.05 2.53 -28.65
N GLN A 409 8.65 1.87 -27.66
CA GLN A 409 9.81 0.98 -27.85
C GLN A 409 9.61 -0.24 -26.93
N GLY A 410 9.57 -1.45 -27.48
CA GLY A 410 9.50 -2.67 -26.70
C GLY A 410 8.09 -3.09 -26.26
N TRP A 411 8.05 -4.22 -25.56
CA TRP A 411 6.83 -4.86 -25.09
C TRP A 411 7.01 -5.50 -23.71
N ALA A 412 5.90 -5.74 -23.05
CA ALA A 412 5.85 -6.39 -21.75
C ALA A 412 4.71 -7.40 -21.70
N SER A 413 4.88 -8.48 -20.94
CA SER A 413 3.85 -9.50 -20.72
C SER A 413 3.93 -10.02 -19.31
N LEU A 414 2.77 -10.15 -18.68
CA LEU A 414 2.56 -10.77 -17.38
C LEU A 414 1.46 -11.81 -17.50
N ASN A 415 1.74 -13.04 -17.08
CA ASN A 415 0.80 -14.16 -17.10
C ASN A 415 0.76 -14.82 -15.73
N ARG A 416 -0.42 -15.11 -15.24
CA ARG A 416 -0.66 -15.73 -13.96
C ARG A 416 -1.62 -16.90 -14.10
N LEU A 417 -1.24 -18.01 -13.51
CA LEU A 417 -2.07 -19.20 -13.36
C LEU A 417 -2.25 -19.49 -11.87
N GLN A 418 -3.48 -19.57 -11.42
CA GLN A 418 -3.83 -19.99 -10.07
C GLN A 418 -4.58 -21.33 -10.15
N TYR A 419 -4.24 -22.26 -9.26
CA TYR A 419 -4.81 -23.59 -9.21
C TYR A 419 -5.05 -24.03 -7.77
N SER A 420 -6.26 -24.50 -7.44
CA SER A 420 -6.63 -25.06 -6.15
C SER A 420 -6.85 -26.57 -6.27
N PRO A 421 -5.81 -27.42 -6.09
CA PRO A 421 -5.91 -28.87 -6.27
C PRO A 421 -6.86 -29.53 -5.28
N VAL A 422 -6.84 -29.10 -4.04
CA VAL A 422 -7.67 -29.58 -2.93
C VAL A 422 -8.11 -28.39 -2.11
N GLN A 423 -9.13 -28.59 -1.27
CA GLN A 423 -9.65 -27.54 -0.39
C GLN A 423 -8.53 -26.94 0.48
N ASN A 424 -8.57 -25.64 0.67
CA ASN A 424 -7.59 -24.85 1.46
C ASN A 424 -6.14 -24.97 0.95
N THR A 425 -5.94 -25.30 -0.33
CA THR A 425 -4.62 -25.32 -0.96
C THR A 425 -4.66 -24.56 -2.26
N GLN A 426 -3.80 -23.54 -2.40
CA GLN A 426 -3.69 -22.70 -3.58
C GLN A 426 -2.25 -22.69 -4.09
N ILE A 427 -2.08 -22.94 -5.37
CA ILE A 427 -0.80 -22.82 -6.08
C ILE A 427 -0.93 -21.69 -7.07
N MET A 428 0.07 -20.83 -7.11
CA MET A 428 0.13 -19.72 -8.04
C MET A 428 1.44 -19.74 -8.82
N LEU A 429 1.35 -19.59 -10.13
CA LEU A 429 2.47 -19.43 -11.03
C LEU A 429 2.37 -18.06 -11.71
N ILE A 430 3.44 -17.29 -11.72
CA ILE A 430 3.52 -16.03 -12.47
C ILE A 430 4.74 -16.08 -13.37
N HIS A 431 4.53 -15.80 -14.64
CA HIS A 431 5.56 -15.53 -15.62
C HIS A 431 5.52 -14.05 -15.99
N ARG A 432 6.65 -13.37 -15.96
CA ARG A 432 6.79 -11.99 -16.36
C ARG A 432 7.97 -11.78 -17.31
N PHE A 433 7.72 -10.96 -18.31
CA PHE A 433 8.72 -10.51 -19.26
C PHE A 433 8.49 -9.03 -19.56
N TYR A 434 9.45 -8.18 -19.19
CA TYR A 434 9.45 -6.75 -19.48
C TYR A 434 10.74 -6.44 -20.23
N SER A 435 10.63 -6.12 -21.52
CA SER A 435 11.82 -5.83 -22.32
C SER A 435 12.56 -4.59 -21.76
N TYR A 436 13.87 -4.55 -21.94
CA TYR A 436 14.71 -3.47 -21.42
C TYR A 436 14.39 -2.10 -22.03
N ASN A 437 13.78 -2.07 -23.19
CA ASN A 437 13.32 -0.87 -23.90
C ASN A 437 11.80 -0.63 -23.78
N TYR A 438 11.06 -1.46 -23.05
CA TYR A 438 9.68 -1.16 -22.73
C TYR A 438 9.65 -0.04 -21.70
N TRP A 439 8.88 0.99 -21.98
CA TRP A 439 8.64 2.07 -21.06
C TRP A 439 7.15 2.44 -21.00
N ALA A 440 6.60 2.43 -19.79
CA ALA A 440 5.27 2.92 -19.51
C ALA A 440 5.31 3.71 -18.20
N MET A 441 5.17 5.02 -18.29
CA MET A 441 5.33 5.95 -17.15
C MET A 441 4.36 5.66 -16.01
N PHE A 442 3.19 5.16 -16.35
CA PHE A 442 2.09 4.87 -15.43
C PHE A 442 1.88 3.37 -15.19
N ALA A 443 2.76 2.54 -15.69
CA ALA A 443 2.73 1.11 -15.42
C ALA A 443 3.22 0.80 -14.02
N HIS A 444 2.46 -0.03 -13.31
CA HIS A 444 2.85 -0.56 -12.03
C HIS A 444 2.36 -2.01 -11.95
N SER A 445 3.23 -2.96 -12.22
CA SER A 445 2.93 -4.38 -12.32
C SER A 445 3.84 -5.22 -11.43
N PHE A 446 3.48 -6.49 -11.22
CA PHE A 446 4.26 -7.40 -10.38
C PHE A 446 5.70 -7.53 -10.85
N GLY A 447 6.67 -7.26 -9.97
CA GLY A 447 8.09 -7.35 -10.29
C GLY A 447 8.99 -7.25 -9.07
N GLU A 448 10.28 -7.41 -9.30
CA GLU A 448 11.33 -7.16 -8.33
C GLU A 448 11.86 -5.71 -8.43
N GLY A 449 11.78 -5.13 -9.63
CA GLY A 449 12.15 -3.74 -9.90
C GLY A 449 11.07 -2.76 -9.45
N SER A 450 11.44 -1.48 -9.29
CA SER A 450 10.50 -0.38 -9.01
C SER A 450 9.76 0.11 -10.27
N THR A 451 10.16 -0.35 -11.44
CA THR A 451 9.59 0.01 -12.75
C THR A 451 9.26 -1.24 -13.55
N THR A 452 8.21 -1.20 -14.34
CA THR A 452 7.82 -2.27 -15.26
C THR A 452 8.72 -2.22 -16.52
N GLN A 453 9.99 -2.55 -16.37
CA GLN A 453 11.00 -2.48 -17.41
C GLN A 453 12.19 -3.38 -17.06
N ASN A 454 12.86 -3.94 -18.09
CA ASN A 454 14.14 -4.65 -17.94
C ASN A 454 14.09 -5.78 -16.91
N GLU A 455 13.03 -6.61 -16.92
CA GLU A 455 12.90 -7.70 -15.97
C GLU A 455 12.21 -8.90 -16.61
N GLN A 456 12.71 -10.10 -16.33
CA GLN A 456 12.04 -11.36 -16.64
C GLN A 456 12.13 -12.30 -15.45
N GLY A 457 11.11 -13.12 -15.23
CA GLY A 457 11.13 -14.04 -14.11
C GLY A 457 9.94 -14.97 -14.02
N TYR A 458 10.11 -15.96 -13.15
CA TYR A 458 9.12 -16.96 -12.80
C TYR A 458 8.94 -16.98 -11.29
N TYR A 459 7.70 -16.85 -10.86
CA TYR A 459 7.34 -16.93 -9.45
C TYR A 459 6.40 -18.11 -9.26
N ILE A 460 6.63 -18.89 -8.20
CA ILE A 460 5.72 -19.90 -7.70
C ILE A 460 5.38 -19.59 -6.25
N GLY A 461 4.10 -19.66 -5.91
CA GLY A 461 3.59 -19.52 -4.54
C GLY A 461 2.69 -20.71 -4.19
N LEU A 462 2.82 -21.21 -2.99
CA LEU A 462 1.97 -22.25 -2.40
C LEU A 462 1.42 -21.73 -1.08
N GLU A 463 0.11 -21.77 -0.94
CA GLU A 463 -0.59 -21.50 0.31
C GLU A 463 -1.43 -22.72 0.65
N THR A 464 -1.32 -23.26 1.87
CA THR A 464 -2.04 -24.46 2.28
C THR A 464 -2.32 -24.50 3.77
N SER A 465 -3.47 -25.03 4.15
CA SER A 465 -3.89 -25.28 5.53
C SER A 465 -4.25 -26.76 5.72
N PRO A 466 -3.27 -27.69 5.67
CA PRO A 466 -3.51 -29.12 5.68
C PRO A 466 -3.96 -29.66 7.04
N PHE A 467 -3.67 -28.93 8.12
CA PHE A 467 -4.03 -29.30 9.50
C PHE A 467 -4.83 -28.19 10.16
N ALA A 468 -5.71 -28.54 11.07
CA ALA A 468 -6.41 -27.58 11.91
C ALA A 468 -5.40 -26.63 12.60
N TYR A 469 -5.69 -25.35 12.62
CA TYR A 469 -4.89 -24.30 13.25
C TYR A 469 -3.56 -23.95 12.57
N TRP A 470 -3.12 -24.68 11.53
CA TRP A 470 -1.87 -24.44 10.83
C TRP A 470 -2.12 -23.93 9.42
N LYS A 471 -1.44 -22.85 9.07
CA LYS A 471 -1.38 -22.31 7.70
C LYS A 471 0.07 -22.17 7.28
N PHE A 472 0.39 -22.65 6.10
CA PHE A 472 1.72 -22.59 5.50
C PHE A 472 1.66 -21.75 4.22
N PHE A 473 2.65 -20.92 4.06
CA PHE A 473 2.92 -20.22 2.82
C PHE A 473 4.38 -20.43 2.43
N ALA A 474 4.61 -20.77 1.16
CA ALA A 474 5.95 -20.86 0.60
C ALA A 474 5.95 -20.19 -0.78
N SER A 475 7.00 -19.45 -1.07
CA SER A 475 7.16 -18.89 -2.42
C SER A 475 8.62 -18.90 -2.85
N PHE A 476 8.80 -18.97 -4.17
CA PHE A 476 10.11 -18.94 -4.81
C PHE A 476 10.03 -18.12 -6.08
N ASP A 477 10.91 -17.14 -6.23
CA ASP A 477 11.01 -16.24 -7.37
C ASP A 477 12.39 -16.27 -7.99
N LEU A 478 12.45 -16.56 -9.27
CA LEU A 478 13.65 -16.47 -10.10
C LEU A 478 13.50 -15.27 -11.01
N PHE A 479 14.42 -14.33 -10.96
CA PHE A 479 14.36 -13.14 -11.80
C PHE A 479 15.73 -12.78 -12.37
N SER A 480 15.70 -12.12 -13.52
CA SER A 480 16.87 -11.59 -14.17
C SER A 480 16.59 -10.25 -14.81
N PHE A 481 17.64 -9.47 -14.94
CA PHE A 481 17.65 -8.16 -15.58
C PHE A 481 18.58 -8.23 -16.80
N PRO A 482 18.02 -8.31 -18.00
CA PRO A 482 18.80 -8.45 -19.23
C PRO A 482 19.71 -7.26 -19.55
N TRP A 483 19.38 -6.07 -19.01
CA TRP A 483 20.19 -4.85 -19.13
C TRP A 483 20.70 -4.39 -17.76
N LYS A 484 21.65 -3.45 -17.78
CA LYS A 484 22.23 -2.80 -16.60
C LYS A 484 21.14 -2.16 -15.73
N LYS A 485 21.41 -2.08 -14.43
CA LYS A 485 20.56 -1.38 -13.43
C LYS A 485 21.39 -0.37 -12.65
N TYR A 486 20.70 0.48 -11.91
CA TYR A 486 21.36 1.33 -10.92
C TYR A 486 22.21 0.49 -9.97
N ARG A 487 23.50 0.80 -9.86
CA ARG A 487 24.52 0.05 -9.11
C ARG A 487 24.79 -1.38 -9.58
N VAL A 488 24.46 -1.71 -10.82
CA VAL A 488 24.79 -3.01 -11.44
C VAL A 488 25.11 -2.80 -12.91
N ASN A 489 26.40 -2.79 -13.26
CA ASN A 489 26.91 -2.41 -14.58
C ASN A 489 26.91 -3.54 -15.63
N LYS A 490 26.30 -4.67 -15.32
CA LYS A 490 26.11 -5.80 -16.24
C LYS A 490 24.72 -6.40 -16.11
N PRO A 491 24.26 -7.24 -17.05
CA PRO A 491 23.09 -8.10 -16.84
C PRO A 491 23.22 -8.88 -15.54
N SER A 492 22.12 -8.99 -14.78
CA SER A 492 22.16 -9.57 -13.45
C SER A 492 20.95 -10.45 -13.18
N ARG A 493 21.06 -11.32 -12.17
CA ARG A 493 20.01 -12.25 -11.76
C ARG A 493 19.88 -12.31 -10.25
N GLY A 494 18.76 -12.84 -9.80
CA GLY A 494 18.55 -13.06 -8.39
C GLY A 494 17.47 -14.09 -8.11
N THR A 495 17.40 -14.45 -6.85
CA THR A 495 16.40 -15.37 -6.30
C THR A 495 15.82 -14.80 -5.02
N ASP A 496 14.55 -15.09 -4.76
CA ASP A 496 13.85 -14.68 -3.54
C ASP A 496 12.98 -15.85 -3.09
N ALA A 497 13.24 -16.39 -1.93
CA ALA A 497 12.48 -17.48 -1.33
C ALA A 497 11.90 -17.01 0.00
N LEU A 498 10.62 -17.27 0.23
CA LEU A 498 9.93 -16.93 1.46
C LEU A 498 9.16 -18.15 1.95
N PHE A 499 9.27 -18.42 3.24
CA PHE A 499 8.48 -19.43 3.94
C PHE A 499 7.87 -18.82 5.20
N GLN A 500 6.58 -19.03 5.40
CA GLN A 500 5.89 -18.66 6.63
C GLN A 500 5.01 -19.81 7.11
N THR A 501 5.05 -20.05 8.40
CA THR A 501 4.09 -20.90 9.09
C THR A 501 3.35 -20.10 10.13
N THR A 502 2.02 -20.18 10.12
CA THR A 502 1.14 -19.52 11.08
C THR A 502 0.39 -20.56 11.86
N PHE A 503 0.39 -20.42 13.18
CA PHE A 503 -0.30 -21.31 14.11
C PHE A 503 -1.28 -20.52 14.97
N THR A 504 -2.57 -20.89 14.88
CA THR A 504 -3.67 -20.20 15.57
C THR A 504 -4.51 -21.21 16.35
N PRO A 505 -3.99 -21.72 17.50
CA PRO A 505 -4.67 -22.77 18.28
C PRO A 505 -5.98 -22.28 18.87
N TYR A 506 -6.03 -21.01 19.26
CA TYR A 506 -7.20 -20.37 19.84
C TYR A 506 -7.51 -19.07 19.11
N SER A 507 -8.73 -18.55 19.23
CA SER A 507 -9.12 -17.27 18.61
C SER A 507 -8.37 -16.07 19.18
N ASN A 508 -7.83 -16.18 20.37
CA ASN A 508 -7.08 -15.15 21.08
C ASN A 508 -5.57 -15.33 21.07
N LEU A 509 -5.06 -16.37 20.41
CA LEU A 509 -3.64 -16.66 20.32
C LEU A 509 -3.26 -16.98 18.89
N SER A 510 -2.37 -16.20 18.30
CA SER A 510 -1.76 -16.48 17.01
C SER A 510 -0.26 -16.25 17.06
N MET A 511 0.48 -17.10 16.37
CA MET A 511 1.91 -16.94 16.22
C MET A 511 2.34 -17.31 14.82
N TYR A 512 3.37 -16.66 14.31
CA TYR A 512 4.00 -17.06 13.06
C TYR A 512 5.51 -17.00 13.12
N LEU A 513 6.11 -17.85 12.31
CA LEU A 513 7.53 -17.84 12.00
C LEU A 513 7.67 -17.62 10.49
N ARG A 514 8.43 -16.60 10.09
CA ARG A 514 8.71 -16.25 8.70
C ARG A 514 10.21 -16.28 8.46
N TYR A 515 10.63 -16.97 7.43
CA TYR A 515 12.00 -16.95 6.94
C TYR A 515 12.02 -16.52 5.48
N ARG A 516 12.93 -15.59 5.14
CA ARG A 516 13.15 -15.13 3.78
C ARG A 516 14.62 -15.21 3.45
N TYR A 517 14.90 -15.75 2.28
CA TYR A 517 16.20 -15.75 1.65
C TYR A 517 16.14 -14.96 0.36
N LYS A 518 17.06 -13.99 0.18
CA LYS A 518 17.13 -13.18 -1.03
C LYS A 518 18.56 -13.05 -1.50
N GLN A 519 18.79 -13.41 -2.75
CA GLN A 519 20.05 -13.23 -3.45
C GLN A 519 19.86 -12.21 -4.58
N LYS A 520 20.78 -11.27 -4.69
CA LYS A 520 20.89 -10.30 -5.78
C LYS A 520 22.36 -10.07 -6.14
N GLU A 521 22.61 -9.34 -7.21
CA GLU A 521 23.93 -8.88 -7.55
C GLU A 521 24.04 -7.37 -7.36
N ARG A 522 25.22 -6.88 -6.95
CA ARG A 522 25.52 -5.47 -6.70
C ARG A 522 26.98 -5.18 -7.05
N ASP A 523 27.22 -3.98 -7.60
CA ASP A 523 28.56 -3.50 -7.89
C ASP A 523 29.27 -3.02 -6.62
N TRP A 524 30.51 -3.41 -6.50
CA TRP A 524 31.46 -2.95 -5.51
C TRP A 524 32.68 -2.37 -6.18
N THR A 525 33.05 -1.15 -5.78
CA THR A 525 34.24 -0.49 -6.29
C THR A 525 35.37 -0.67 -5.29
N GLY A 526 36.39 -1.40 -5.67
CA GLY A 526 37.62 -1.61 -4.90
C GLY A 526 38.85 -1.05 -5.63
N SER A 527 40.03 -1.28 -5.08
CA SER A 527 41.31 -0.85 -5.66
C SER A 527 41.62 -1.44 -7.06
N LYS A 528 40.99 -2.57 -7.40
CA LYS A 528 41.13 -3.27 -8.69
C LYS A 528 40.02 -2.96 -9.70
N GLY A 529 39.16 -1.95 -9.41
CA GLY A 529 38.00 -1.60 -10.25
C GLY A 529 36.66 -2.02 -9.66
N THR A 530 35.60 -1.93 -10.49
CA THR A 530 34.23 -2.29 -10.09
C THR A 530 33.93 -3.75 -10.44
N LEU A 531 33.61 -4.54 -9.44
CA LEU A 531 33.20 -5.94 -9.56
C LEU A 531 31.73 -6.09 -9.14
N THR A 532 30.93 -6.80 -9.95
CA THR A 532 29.56 -7.17 -9.57
C THR A 532 29.59 -8.50 -8.82
N LEU A 533 29.22 -8.48 -7.56
CA LEU A 533 29.25 -9.61 -6.65
C LEU A 533 27.85 -9.96 -6.16
N PRO A 534 27.59 -11.25 -5.85
CA PRO A 534 26.36 -11.66 -5.21
C PRO A 534 26.28 -11.13 -3.78
N ILE A 535 25.10 -10.69 -3.40
CA ILE A 535 24.71 -10.31 -2.05
C ILE A 535 23.59 -11.23 -1.56
N PHE A 536 23.65 -11.61 -0.30
CA PHE A 536 22.75 -12.56 0.31
C PHE A 536 22.11 -11.94 1.55
N HIS A 537 20.78 -11.97 1.60
CA HIS A 537 19.99 -11.53 2.75
C HIS A 537 19.21 -12.71 3.31
N HIS A 538 19.35 -12.94 4.60
CA HIS A 538 18.54 -13.87 5.36
C HIS A 538 17.76 -13.06 6.40
N GLN A 539 16.46 -13.23 6.43
CA GLN A 539 15.59 -12.55 7.36
C GLN A 539 14.76 -13.59 8.09
N LEU A 540 14.74 -13.50 9.41
CA LEU A 540 13.93 -14.36 10.27
C LEU A 540 13.05 -13.45 11.13
N ARG A 541 11.74 -13.68 11.11
CA ARG A 541 10.78 -13.00 11.97
C ARG A 541 9.93 -14.00 12.72
N TYR A 542 9.84 -13.83 14.03
CA TYR A 542 8.87 -14.49 14.87
C TYR A 542 7.92 -13.47 15.46
N ARG A 543 6.63 -13.78 15.45
CA ARG A 543 5.61 -12.95 16.09
C ARG A 543 4.67 -13.80 16.91
N LEU A 544 4.33 -13.27 18.08
CA LEU A 544 3.32 -13.79 18.98
C LEU A 544 2.29 -12.69 19.24
N ASN A 545 1.03 -12.92 18.90
CA ASN A 545 -0.10 -12.10 19.26
C ASN A 545 -0.95 -12.84 20.29
N TYR A 546 -1.26 -12.18 21.39
CA TYR A 546 -2.14 -12.70 22.44
C TYR A 546 -3.13 -11.62 22.83
N SER A 547 -4.43 -11.96 22.89
CA SER A 547 -5.47 -11.06 23.35
C SER A 547 -6.20 -11.64 24.57
N LEU A 548 -6.41 -10.81 25.58
CA LEU A 548 -7.17 -11.14 26.77
C LEU A 548 -8.53 -10.44 26.68
N GLY A 549 -9.52 -11.17 26.17
CA GLY A 549 -10.79 -10.58 25.79
C GLY A 549 -10.61 -9.43 24.78
N ASP A 550 -11.49 -8.45 24.87
CA ASP A 550 -11.47 -7.26 24.00
C ASP A 550 -10.73 -6.07 24.63
N VAL A 551 -10.16 -6.24 25.83
CA VAL A 551 -9.62 -5.14 26.63
C VAL A 551 -8.12 -4.99 26.49
N LEU A 552 -7.39 -6.09 26.39
CA LEU A 552 -5.94 -6.09 26.36
C LEU A 552 -5.41 -6.99 25.25
N SER A 553 -4.51 -6.48 24.46
CA SER A 553 -3.73 -7.31 23.53
C SER A 553 -2.25 -7.06 23.67
N SER A 554 -1.45 -8.09 23.42
CA SER A 554 0.00 -8.08 23.51
C SER A 554 0.58 -8.66 22.22
N ARG A 555 1.52 -7.95 21.62
CA ARG A 555 2.24 -8.38 20.41
C ARG A 555 3.73 -8.35 20.68
N THR A 556 4.39 -9.48 20.56
CA THR A 556 5.84 -9.61 20.63
C THR A 556 6.39 -9.94 19.26
N THR A 557 7.35 -9.19 18.77
CA THR A 557 8.00 -9.42 17.47
C THR A 557 9.51 -9.50 17.68
N LEU A 558 10.13 -10.55 17.11
CA LEU A 558 11.57 -10.77 17.09
C LEU A 558 12.01 -10.80 15.63
N ASP A 559 12.92 -9.92 15.26
CA ASP A 559 13.51 -9.85 13.93
C ASP A 559 15.00 -10.13 13.99
N TYR A 560 15.49 -10.89 13.03
CA TYR A 560 16.91 -11.13 12.79
C TYR A 560 17.20 -11.04 11.31
N ASN A 561 18.14 -10.15 10.95
CA ASN A 561 18.62 -9.96 9.59
C ASN A 561 20.11 -10.33 9.53
N HIS A 562 20.48 -11.09 8.52
CA HIS A 562 21.86 -11.41 8.22
C HIS A 562 22.16 -11.11 6.77
N PHE A 563 23.09 -10.20 6.55
CA PHE A 563 23.57 -9.79 5.24
C PHE A 563 25.01 -10.23 5.04
N HIS A 564 25.34 -10.83 3.92
CA HIS A 564 26.71 -11.09 3.55
C HIS A 564 26.95 -10.97 2.05
N SER A 565 28.17 -10.70 1.68
CA SER A 565 28.66 -10.67 0.32
C SER A 565 30.03 -11.36 0.28
N GLN A 566 30.45 -11.82 -0.89
CA GLN A 566 31.64 -12.64 -1.06
C GLN A 566 32.95 -11.97 -0.55
N ASP A 567 33.03 -10.63 -0.60
CA ASP A 567 34.24 -9.87 -0.26
C ASP A 567 34.05 -8.94 0.97
N ARG A 568 33.00 -9.12 1.77
CA ARG A 568 32.74 -8.30 2.96
C ARG A 568 32.40 -9.14 4.17
N ALA A 569 32.77 -8.62 5.32
CA ALA A 569 32.32 -9.19 6.58
C ALA A 569 30.79 -9.26 6.62
N ALA A 570 30.27 -10.33 7.18
CA ALA A 570 28.84 -10.49 7.37
C ALA A 570 28.31 -9.45 8.38
N ASN A 571 27.21 -8.82 8.04
CA ASN A 571 26.51 -7.83 8.87
C ASN A 571 25.25 -8.45 9.46
N LYS A 572 24.99 -8.15 10.72
CA LYS A 572 23.83 -8.68 11.45
C LYS A 572 22.99 -7.53 11.96
N GLY A 573 21.69 -7.74 11.99
CA GLY A 573 20.73 -6.86 12.63
C GLY A 573 19.72 -7.68 13.41
N TYR A 574 19.32 -7.20 14.59
CA TYR A 574 18.23 -7.79 15.35
C TYR A 574 17.39 -6.72 16.02
N GLN A 575 16.15 -7.06 16.22
CA GLN A 575 15.18 -6.21 16.87
C GLN A 575 14.24 -7.02 17.74
N VAL A 576 13.92 -6.48 18.89
CA VAL A 576 12.88 -6.99 19.78
C VAL A 576 11.87 -5.90 19.98
N THR A 577 10.63 -6.17 19.63
CA THR A 577 9.51 -5.22 19.76
C THR A 577 8.43 -5.82 20.63
N GLN A 578 7.98 -5.07 21.62
CA GLN A 578 6.84 -5.39 22.45
C GLN A 578 5.82 -4.28 22.30
N MET A 579 4.59 -4.64 21.92
CA MET A 579 3.44 -3.74 21.85
C MET A 579 2.36 -4.24 22.80
N ILE A 580 1.75 -3.33 23.53
CA ILE A 580 0.62 -3.58 24.41
C ILE A 580 -0.47 -2.59 24.01
N SER A 581 -1.64 -3.12 23.67
CA SER A 581 -2.82 -2.32 23.35
C SER A 581 -3.89 -2.57 24.39
N SER A 582 -4.48 -1.49 24.91
CA SER A 582 -5.53 -1.57 25.92
C SER A 582 -6.67 -0.64 25.58
N GLN A 583 -7.88 -1.12 25.81
CA GLN A 583 -9.08 -0.32 25.80
C GLN A 583 -9.51 -0.02 27.24
N LEU A 584 -9.75 1.24 27.52
CA LEU A 584 -10.36 1.72 28.76
C LEU A 584 -11.82 2.14 28.47
N PRO A 585 -12.79 1.22 28.54
CA PRO A 585 -14.16 1.47 28.06
C PRO A 585 -14.85 2.61 28.78
N TRP A 586 -14.60 2.75 30.08
CA TRP A 586 -15.13 3.82 30.91
C TRP A 586 -14.65 5.22 30.51
N ALA A 587 -13.44 5.31 29.92
CA ALA A 587 -12.88 6.56 29.42
C ALA A 587 -13.04 6.73 27.92
N ARG A 588 -13.59 5.74 27.18
CA ARG A 588 -13.60 5.70 25.70
C ARG A 588 -12.22 5.94 25.08
N LEU A 589 -11.20 5.44 25.77
CA LEU A 589 -9.80 5.63 25.45
C LEU A 589 -9.19 4.30 25.04
N PHE A 590 -8.50 4.31 23.90
CA PHE A 590 -7.63 3.24 23.44
C PHE A 590 -6.19 3.72 23.53
N ALA A 591 -5.34 2.89 24.10
CA ALA A 591 -3.93 3.19 24.25
C ALA A 591 -3.09 2.05 23.69
N ASP A 592 -2.16 2.37 22.80
CA ASP A 592 -1.12 1.46 22.33
C ASP A 592 0.22 1.98 22.82
N VAL A 593 0.99 1.12 23.46
CA VAL A 593 2.34 1.40 23.93
C VAL A 593 3.27 0.39 23.29
N GLN A 594 4.27 0.86 22.58
CA GLN A 594 5.25 0.02 21.91
C GLN A 594 6.67 0.43 22.32
N GLY A 595 7.48 -0.57 22.67
CA GLY A 595 8.90 -0.43 22.89
C GLY A 595 9.67 -1.36 21.97
N SER A 596 10.72 -0.85 21.33
CA SER A 596 11.60 -1.63 20.46
C SER A 596 13.05 -1.37 20.82
N TYR A 597 13.83 -2.43 20.96
CA TYR A 597 15.29 -2.36 21.01
C TYR A 597 15.84 -2.89 19.69
N PHE A 598 16.75 -2.14 19.08
CA PHE A 598 17.38 -2.54 17.82
C PHE A 598 18.89 -2.44 17.87
N PHE A 599 19.52 -3.33 17.11
CA PHE A 599 20.96 -3.34 16.87
C PHE A 599 21.21 -3.78 15.43
N THR A 600 22.05 -3.04 14.69
CA THR A 600 22.49 -3.42 13.35
C THR A 600 23.95 -3.02 13.16
N ASP A 601 24.72 -3.86 12.50
CA ASP A 601 26.13 -3.56 12.22
C ASP A 601 26.26 -2.48 11.14
N ASP A 602 25.38 -2.47 10.12
CA ASP A 602 25.42 -1.55 9.00
C ASP A 602 24.00 -1.30 8.45
N TYR A 603 23.88 -0.37 7.49
CA TYR A 603 22.65 -0.04 6.77
C TYR A 603 22.04 -1.25 6.03
N ASP A 604 22.87 -2.17 5.51
CA ASP A 604 22.40 -3.33 4.77
C ASP A 604 21.69 -4.37 5.69
N SER A 605 21.97 -4.36 7.00
CA SER A 605 21.31 -5.21 8.01
C SER A 605 20.20 -4.52 8.80
N ARG A 606 19.74 -3.33 8.35
CA ARG A 606 18.67 -2.56 9.03
C ARG A 606 17.41 -3.38 9.26
N VAL A 607 16.69 -3.04 10.32
CA VAL A 607 15.44 -3.68 10.74
C VAL A 607 14.27 -2.71 10.67
N TYR A 608 13.05 -3.24 10.64
CA TYR A 608 11.82 -2.45 10.49
C TYR A 608 10.80 -2.84 11.54
N ALA A 609 10.19 -1.85 12.21
CA ALA A 609 9.07 -2.08 13.10
C ALA A 609 7.78 -1.51 12.52
N SER A 610 6.71 -2.28 12.56
CA SER A 610 5.38 -1.76 12.31
C SER A 610 4.89 -1.06 13.57
N GLU A 611 4.38 0.17 13.45
CA GLU A 611 3.82 0.96 14.54
C GLU A 611 2.38 1.34 14.22
N SER A 612 1.50 1.30 15.23
CA SER A 612 0.15 1.82 15.09
C SER A 612 0.18 3.29 14.68
N GLY A 613 -0.51 3.60 13.58
CA GLY A 613 -0.55 4.91 12.95
C GLY A 613 -1.74 5.77 13.38
N LEU A 614 -1.84 6.95 12.79
CA LEU A 614 -3.07 7.76 12.76
C LEU A 614 -4.08 7.11 11.80
N LEU A 615 -5.31 7.64 11.70
CA LEU A 615 -6.29 7.13 10.73
C LEU A 615 -5.73 7.24 9.31
N TYR A 616 -5.91 6.18 8.55
CA TYR A 616 -5.51 6.07 7.15
C TYR A 616 -3.99 6.18 6.92
N THR A 617 -3.17 5.99 7.98
CA THR A 617 -1.72 5.98 7.84
C THR A 617 -1.14 4.64 8.25
N PHE A 618 -0.18 4.17 7.47
CA PHE A 618 0.62 2.99 7.76
C PHE A 618 2.08 3.40 7.82
N TYR A 619 2.75 3.11 8.93
CA TYR A 619 4.11 3.56 9.17
C TYR A 619 4.99 2.42 9.68
N THR A 620 6.06 2.15 8.95
CA THR A 620 7.08 1.16 9.29
C THR A 620 8.46 1.83 9.32
N PRO A 621 8.85 2.44 10.45
CA PRO A 621 10.16 3.04 10.56
C PRO A 621 11.28 2.01 10.41
N SER A 622 12.34 2.42 9.71
CA SER A 622 13.57 1.64 9.59
C SER A 622 14.59 2.09 10.64
N PHE A 623 15.31 1.13 11.22
CA PHE A 623 16.33 1.37 12.22
C PHE A 623 17.68 0.84 11.77
N GLN A 624 18.71 1.66 11.99
CA GLN A 624 20.10 1.37 11.69
C GLN A 624 20.96 1.78 12.88
N GLY A 625 21.97 0.98 13.23
CA GLY A 625 22.83 1.20 14.38
C GLY A 625 22.24 0.60 15.65
N ARG A 626 22.45 1.22 16.79
CA ARG A 626 22.02 0.71 18.10
C ARG A 626 21.15 1.72 18.82
N GLY A 627 19.98 1.30 19.32
CA GLY A 627 19.12 2.21 20.05
C GLY A 627 17.82 1.61 20.54
N PHE A 628 16.97 2.51 21.03
CA PHE A 628 15.61 2.23 21.49
C PHE A 628 14.62 3.10 20.73
N ARG A 629 13.45 2.54 20.45
CA ARG A 629 12.29 3.27 19.97
C ARG A 629 11.13 3.04 20.92
N CYS A 630 10.50 4.12 21.37
CA CYS A 630 9.26 4.09 22.12
C CYS A 630 8.18 4.83 21.33
N SER A 631 6.99 4.28 21.27
CA SER A 631 5.82 4.98 20.72
C SER A 631 4.60 4.76 21.60
N ILE A 632 3.80 5.80 21.76
CA ILE A 632 2.54 5.78 22.51
C ILE A 632 1.47 6.42 21.63
N ARG A 633 0.42 5.66 21.30
CA ARG A 633 -0.75 6.16 20.60
C ARG A 633 -1.94 6.18 21.56
N LEU A 634 -2.62 7.31 21.64
CA LEU A 634 -3.85 7.49 22.37
C LEU A 634 -4.97 7.84 21.39
N ARG A 635 -6.05 7.09 21.42
CA ARG A 635 -7.26 7.33 20.63
C ARG A 635 -8.41 7.58 21.60
N TYR A 636 -8.93 8.79 21.56
CA TYR A 636 -10.01 9.24 22.43
C TYR A 636 -11.28 9.52 21.63
N GLU A 637 -12.33 8.74 21.88
CA GLU A 637 -13.64 8.89 21.26
C GLU A 637 -14.55 9.73 22.17
N LEU A 638 -14.48 11.07 22.03
CA LEU A 638 -15.31 11.97 22.83
C LEU A 638 -16.79 11.63 22.66
N ASN A 639 -17.22 11.44 21.42
CA ASN A 639 -18.55 10.94 21.05
C ASN A 639 -18.51 10.37 19.62
N ARG A 640 -19.66 9.95 19.07
CA ARG A 640 -19.75 9.43 17.69
C ARG A 640 -19.30 10.43 16.59
N HIS A 641 -19.25 11.71 16.91
CA HIS A 641 -18.88 12.78 15.98
C HIS A 641 -17.41 13.17 16.08
N PHE A 642 -16.81 13.13 17.26
CA PHE A 642 -15.46 13.61 17.53
C PHE A 642 -14.54 12.49 17.97
N LEU A 643 -13.44 12.34 17.24
CA LEU A 643 -12.35 11.42 17.54
C LEU A 643 -11.03 12.18 17.51
N LEU A 644 -10.27 12.11 18.59
CA LEU A 644 -8.91 12.63 18.68
C LEU A 644 -7.93 11.46 18.77
N ILE A 645 -6.92 11.47 17.92
CA ILE A 645 -5.79 10.55 18.00
C ILE A 645 -4.51 11.36 18.19
N THR A 646 -3.72 10.94 19.18
CA THR A 646 -2.40 11.52 19.42
C THR A 646 -1.38 10.40 19.49
N LYS A 647 -0.28 10.54 18.76
CA LYS A 647 0.84 9.61 18.78
C LYS A 647 2.11 10.36 19.15
N PHE A 648 2.78 9.91 20.19
CA PHE A 648 4.14 10.32 20.54
C PHE A 648 5.10 9.23 20.11
N GLY A 649 6.23 9.59 19.53
CA GLY A 649 7.28 8.67 19.16
C GLY A 649 8.67 9.21 19.46
N GLU A 650 9.53 8.44 20.13
CA GLU A 650 10.91 8.82 20.40
C GLU A 650 11.87 7.70 20.01
N THR A 651 12.91 8.04 19.26
CA THR A 651 14.05 7.16 18.97
C THR A 651 15.28 7.72 19.65
N ILE A 652 15.99 6.87 20.40
CA ILE A 652 17.24 7.21 21.11
C ILE A 652 18.34 6.30 20.57
N TYR A 653 19.33 6.88 19.93
CA TYR A 653 20.53 6.17 19.47
C TYR A 653 21.59 6.11 20.55
N LEU A 654 22.28 4.96 20.68
CA LEU A 654 23.32 4.71 21.66
C LEU A 654 24.73 4.74 21.05
N ASP A 655 24.81 4.85 19.73
CA ASP A 655 26.04 4.70 18.95
C ASP A 655 26.43 5.96 18.15
N ARG A 656 25.63 7.03 18.24
CA ARG A 656 25.87 8.27 17.47
C ARG A 656 25.31 9.50 18.17
N ASN A 657 25.87 10.67 17.82
CA ASN A 657 25.42 11.98 18.28
C ASN A 657 24.87 12.84 17.14
N GLU A 658 24.69 12.27 15.95
CA GLU A 658 24.10 12.93 14.79
C GLU A 658 23.17 11.95 14.06
N ILE A 659 22.02 12.41 13.61
CA ILE A 659 21.01 11.62 12.89
C ILE A 659 20.72 12.28 11.55
N GLY A 660 20.79 11.50 10.46
CA GLY A 660 20.56 12.00 9.11
C GLY A 660 21.79 12.65 8.48
N SER A 661 21.58 13.41 7.40
CA SER A 661 22.66 14.09 6.66
C SER A 661 22.15 15.31 5.91
N GLY A 662 23.04 16.19 5.47
CA GLY A 662 22.70 17.40 4.72
C GLY A 662 21.76 18.33 5.50
N ASN A 663 20.67 18.79 4.84
CA ASN A 663 19.67 19.66 5.47
C ASN A 663 18.79 18.93 6.49
N ASP A 664 18.69 17.61 6.41
CA ASP A 664 17.93 16.79 7.36
C ASP A 664 18.75 16.30 8.55
N LEU A 665 20.00 16.79 8.71
CA LEU A 665 20.86 16.50 9.86
C LEU A 665 20.26 17.03 11.15
N ILE A 666 20.20 16.19 12.17
CA ILE A 666 19.78 16.50 13.54
C ILE A 666 21.00 16.33 14.44
N TYR A 667 21.35 17.38 15.18
CA TYR A 667 22.39 17.32 16.21
C TYR A 667 21.81 16.66 17.47
N GLY A 668 22.50 15.65 17.97
CA GLY A 668 22.08 14.84 19.10
C GLY A 668 21.69 13.42 18.71
N ASN A 669 21.45 12.60 19.72
CA ASN A 669 21.16 11.18 19.57
C ASN A 669 19.66 10.83 19.71
N LYS A 670 18.79 11.85 19.80
CA LYS A 670 17.34 11.68 20.01
C LYS A 670 16.53 12.29 18.87
N LYS A 671 15.47 11.60 18.50
CA LYS A 671 14.48 12.08 17.55
C LYS A 671 13.10 11.78 18.11
N ALA A 672 12.40 12.84 18.57
CA ALA A 672 11.05 12.72 19.13
C ALA A 672 10.07 13.60 18.35
N ASP A 673 8.85 13.09 18.15
CA ASP A 673 7.76 13.78 17.47
C ASP A 673 6.40 13.48 18.10
N VAL A 674 5.48 14.41 17.98
CA VAL A 674 4.06 14.23 18.27
C VAL A 674 3.27 14.38 16.97
N GLN A 675 2.38 13.45 16.74
CA GLN A 675 1.41 13.50 15.67
C GLN A 675 0.01 13.59 16.29
N MET A 676 -0.79 14.53 15.82
CA MET A 676 -2.15 14.74 16.29
C MET A 676 -3.12 14.74 15.13
N GLN A 677 -4.26 14.09 15.31
CA GLN A 677 -5.30 14.03 14.30
C GLN A 677 -6.69 14.17 14.93
N LEU A 678 -7.47 15.10 14.44
CA LEU A 678 -8.86 15.30 14.83
C LEU A 678 -9.77 14.94 13.67
N ARG A 679 -10.73 14.05 13.94
CA ARG A 679 -11.81 13.71 13.01
C ARG A 679 -13.13 14.23 13.55
N ILE A 680 -13.88 14.93 12.70
CA ILE A 680 -15.23 15.42 12.97
C ILE A 680 -16.16 14.82 11.93
N LYS A 681 -17.24 14.14 12.37
CA LYS A 681 -18.31 13.60 11.53
C LYS A 681 -19.62 14.33 11.79
N PHE A 682 -20.34 14.74 10.75
CA PHE A 682 -21.63 15.45 10.87
C PHE A 682 -22.56 15.21 9.68
#